data_eaa55b89b35ee9fc332891fe35c48f88
#
_entry.id   eaa55b89b35ee9fc332891fe35c48f88
#
_cell.length_a   1.000
_cell.length_b   1.000
_cell.length_c   1.000
_cell.angle_alpha   90.00
_cell.angle_beta   90.00
_cell.angle_gamma   90.00
#
_symmetry.space_group_name_H-M   'P 1'
#
loop_
_entity.id
_entity.type
_entity.pdbx_description
1 polymer ?
#
loop_
_entity_poly.entity_id
_entity_poly.type
_entity_poly.pdbx_seq_one_letter_code
_entity_poly.pdbx_strand_id
1 'polypeptide(L)'
;MISRPWQFAVGVACCVALAFPALGNGSSDASPIRETVLPNGLKVLTKELHAAPVVTVWTLYRAGSRNERPGMTGISHVLEHMLFRSTKAMKTGEIDRLVQLSGGRHNAYTSYDYTAYHITLPSERLETALRIESDRMLNCALDPDELKTELGVVLSELQGRLNDPEELLEESTRATAFLMHPYRNLIIGWKADVQSLTRESVLEYYQAHYQPNNAVLVIVGDIQTEATLDLVRQYFGGLPGGPPPPPVLTREPARMGERRVTVKGSGSTAYLQVFFDAPAAGHPDHYAFAVLDGILTNGNSSRLHKALVETDLAAALSSDYAMRKDPGWFAFYLTARAGVPHQHLEDALTQALERIRKEGVTDRELQKAINQVRADLTMEYGSVSGVARAIGKLEMTVGHQEFDRVLDRIRQVTAADIQRVARTYFGPDSRTVGWFVPEGGTTGPRLPTGGRGSAHHRPAFLADPDAGSGASPSQGGPTVAATGKVIRHVLPNGLTLIAAENRVAKSLAIKGYVLAGPVQDPPGKSGLATLTAELVTRGTATQTADELAERIEFLGATSSIRSERETVGITAQMLTEHFDVVLGHLAECLRAPAFPPDEVRKAVGQLRSRLDREAEDPKAVARRELFAHLFPPSHPLHRDPTGRREDVDSITREDVVRFHTRFYSPERTVLVVVGDRTPEEIRAAVERTFGDWPPQAVPSPPRPPMPGIASAPRRTITLPGKSEAIVMLGGNGITRDNPEYYAAFLANRILGGGELNTRLMKALRQDGGMTYGVYSYFHPVLGERPWVVSLQTGPAMVDRAIATAVAEIDRLRDRGITAEELEEARAAALGSLVLSMEDQMGMAFVLRDTELFGLGIDFPVRFPADLRSVTPAQAQAAAQKYIHPDRLVQIVVTPPQPR
;
A
#
# COMPACT_ATOMS: atom_id res chain seq x y z
N MET A 1 -29.70 4.90 -82.81
CA MET A 1 -30.43 5.49 -81.65
C MET A 1 -29.65 5.36 -80.43
N ILE A 2 -29.08 6.39 -79.92
CA ILE A 2 -28.86 6.78 -78.52
C ILE A 2 -28.34 5.69 -77.58
N SER A 3 -27.03 5.58 -77.14
CA SER A 3 -26.54 6.38 -76.23
C SER A 3 -25.29 6.32 -75.45
N ARG A 4 -24.86 6.69 -74.65
CA ARG A 4 -23.68 7.30 -74.08
C ARG A 4 -22.68 6.29 -73.45
N PRO A 5 -21.36 6.56 -73.47
CA PRO A 5 -20.32 5.74 -72.88
C PRO A 5 -19.98 6.20 -71.47
N TRP A 6 -19.62 5.24 -70.63
CA TRP A 6 -19.03 5.51 -69.34
C TRP A 6 -17.50 5.63 -69.48
N GLN A 7 -16.99 6.76 -68.97
CA GLN A 7 -15.57 7.00 -68.89
C GLN A 7 -15.01 6.32 -67.62
N PHE A 8 -14.01 5.49 -67.82
CA PHE A 8 -13.14 5.01 -66.78
C PHE A 8 -12.16 6.13 -66.42
N ALA A 9 -12.24 6.62 -65.18
CA ALA A 9 -11.21 7.46 -64.56
C ALA A 9 -10.17 6.55 -63.89
N VAL A 10 -8.95 6.63 -64.38
CA VAL A 10 -7.76 6.03 -63.75
C VAL A 10 -7.45 6.82 -62.48
N GLY A 11 -7.69 6.23 -61.34
CA GLY A 11 -7.27 6.78 -60.06
C GLY A 11 -5.78 6.56 -59.84
N VAL A 12 -5.03 7.62 -59.86
CA VAL A 12 -3.62 7.65 -59.37
C VAL A 12 -3.63 7.40 -57.86
N ALA A 13 -3.02 6.30 -57.44
CA ALA A 13 -2.74 6.02 -56.06
C ALA A 13 -1.70 7.03 -55.54
N CYS A 14 -2.15 8.10 -54.90
CA CYS A 14 -1.31 8.91 -54.05
C CYS A 14 -1.01 8.11 -52.75
N CYS A 15 0.19 7.58 -52.66
CA CYS A 15 0.79 7.19 -51.40
C CYS A 15 0.93 8.45 -50.52
N VAL A 16 -0.06 8.70 -49.69
CA VAL A 16 0.08 9.64 -48.59
C VAL A 16 0.94 8.94 -47.54
N ALA A 17 2.23 9.22 -47.58
CA ALA A 17 3.10 8.99 -46.47
C ALA A 17 2.57 9.83 -45.29
N LEU A 18 1.86 9.21 -44.38
CA LEU A 18 1.57 9.78 -43.09
C LEU A 18 2.94 9.94 -42.40
N ALA A 19 3.56 11.10 -42.59
CA ALA A 19 4.58 11.59 -41.73
C ALA A 19 3.91 11.75 -40.35
N PHE A 20 4.13 10.80 -39.47
CA PHE A 20 3.94 11.04 -38.05
C PHE A 20 4.77 12.28 -37.73
N PRO A 21 4.18 13.35 -37.20
CA PRO A 21 4.99 14.39 -36.63
C PRO A 21 5.85 13.70 -35.59
N ALA A 22 7.16 13.82 -35.71
CA ALA A 22 8.06 13.54 -34.62
C ALA A 22 7.42 14.19 -33.39
N LEU A 23 7.03 13.37 -32.41
CA LEU A 23 6.60 13.87 -31.13
C LEU A 23 7.76 14.74 -30.65
N GLY A 24 7.62 16.04 -30.88
CA GLY A 24 8.49 17.03 -30.31
C GLY A 24 8.55 16.68 -28.84
N ASN A 25 9.75 16.60 -28.30
CA ASN A 25 10.00 16.62 -26.89
C ASN A 25 9.13 17.73 -26.33
N GLY A 26 7.91 17.37 -25.87
CA GLY A 26 7.12 18.23 -25.06
C GLY A 26 7.99 18.44 -23.84
N SER A 27 8.55 19.62 -23.74
CA SER A 27 9.20 20.10 -22.55
C SER A 27 8.18 19.97 -21.43
N SER A 28 8.21 18.83 -20.72
CA SER A 28 7.74 18.84 -19.36
C SER A 28 8.55 19.93 -18.69
N ASP A 29 7.93 20.84 -17.97
CA ASP A 29 8.57 21.81 -17.05
C ASP A 29 9.27 21.11 -15.87
N ALA A 30 9.77 19.91 -16.06
CA ALA A 30 10.52 19.16 -15.08
C ALA A 30 11.98 19.62 -15.12
N SER A 31 12.39 20.40 -14.14
CA SER A 31 13.78 20.77 -13.97
C SER A 31 14.69 19.52 -13.93
N PRO A 32 15.91 19.55 -14.46
CA PRO A 32 16.80 18.42 -14.40
C PRO A 32 17.18 18.10 -12.95
N ILE A 33 17.56 16.84 -12.69
CA ILE A 33 18.18 16.49 -11.40
C ILE A 33 19.53 17.23 -11.32
N ARG A 34 19.70 18.02 -10.25
CA ARG A 34 20.96 18.71 -10.00
C ARG A 34 21.74 17.98 -8.92
N GLU A 35 22.95 17.59 -9.24
CA GLU A 35 23.93 17.02 -8.30
C GLU A 35 24.82 18.13 -7.73
N THR A 36 25.00 18.13 -6.41
CA THR A 36 25.97 18.97 -5.70
C THR A 36 26.67 18.11 -4.65
N VAL A 37 28.00 18.21 -4.56
CA VAL A 37 28.78 17.52 -3.52
C VAL A 37 29.34 18.57 -2.58
N LEU A 38 29.05 18.44 -1.29
CA LEU A 38 29.58 19.33 -0.26
C LEU A 38 31.05 18.99 0.05
N PRO A 39 31.80 19.92 0.66
CA PRO A 39 33.22 19.70 1.02
C PRO A 39 33.45 18.48 1.93
N ASN A 40 32.47 18.10 2.74
CA ASN A 40 32.52 16.93 3.62
C ASN A 40 32.15 15.61 2.91
N GLY A 41 31.91 15.65 1.61
CA GLY A 41 31.59 14.49 0.78
C GLY A 41 30.11 14.14 0.69
N LEU A 42 29.23 14.87 1.35
CA LEU A 42 27.77 14.64 1.22
C LEU A 42 27.32 14.96 -0.21
N LYS A 43 26.75 13.97 -0.89
CA LYS A 43 26.09 14.15 -2.18
C LYS A 43 24.65 14.62 -1.97
N VAL A 44 24.26 15.69 -2.65
CA VAL A 44 22.92 16.27 -2.62
C VAL A 44 22.34 16.23 -4.02
N LEU A 45 21.16 15.64 -4.17
CA LEU A 45 20.40 15.58 -5.41
C LEU A 45 19.11 16.40 -5.22
N THR A 46 18.90 17.42 -6.04
CA THR A 46 17.67 18.25 -5.98
C THR A 46 16.91 18.17 -7.28
N LYS A 47 15.56 18.19 -7.17
CA LYS A 47 14.66 18.25 -8.33
C LYS A 47 13.43 19.08 -7.97
N GLU A 48 13.20 20.16 -8.75
CA GLU A 48 12.03 21.03 -8.57
C GLU A 48 10.79 20.40 -9.20
N LEU A 49 9.70 20.34 -8.44
CA LEU A 49 8.37 19.91 -8.86
C LEU A 49 7.32 20.80 -8.17
N HIS A 50 6.75 21.73 -8.93
CA HIS A 50 5.84 22.77 -8.40
C HIS A 50 4.35 22.41 -8.51
N ALA A 51 4.02 21.11 -8.68
CA ALA A 51 2.64 20.68 -8.87
C ALA A 51 1.81 20.69 -7.58
N ALA A 52 2.45 20.59 -6.42
CA ALA A 52 1.83 20.68 -5.11
C ALA A 52 2.81 21.38 -4.14
N PRO A 53 2.33 22.12 -3.12
CA PRO A 53 3.19 22.81 -2.16
C PRO A 53 3.78 21.83 -1.13
N VAL A 54 4.46 20.80 -1.62
CA VAL A 54 5.02 19.70 -0.84
C VAL A 54 6.48 19.49 -1.19
N VAL A 55 7.29 19.15 -0.20
CA VAL A 55 8.69 18.75 -0.38
C VAL A 55 8.94 17.45 0.37
N THR A 56 9.77 16.59 -0.21
CA THR A 56 10.26 15.39 0.46
C THR A 56 11.78 15.41 0.52
N VAL A 57 12.30 15.07 1.69
CA VAL A 57 13.73 14.95 1.96
C VAL A 57 14.01 13.47 2.25
N TRP A 58 14.89 12.86 1.47
CA TRP A 58 15.34 11.49 1.64
C TRP A 58 16.83 11.49 1.97
N THR A 59 17.18 10.91 3.12
CA THR A 59 18.57 10.66 3.50
C THR A 59 18.85 9.18 3.38
N LEU A 60 19.71 8.80 2.45
CA LEU A 60 20.04 7.41 2.20
C LEU A 60 21.50 7.16 2.57
N TYR A 61 21.75 6.16 3.40
CA TYR A 61 23.09 5.71 3.78
C TYR A 61 23.47 4.45 2.99
N ARG A 62 24.69 4.37 2.46
CA ARG A 62 25.22 3.16 1.78
C ARG A 62 25.56 2.09 2.82
N ALA A 63 24.61 1.75 3.65
CA ALA A 63 24.68 0.77 4.72
C ALA A 63 23.33 0.04 4.82
N GLY A 64 23.34 -1.25 4.62
CA GLY A 64 22.19 -2.14 4.74
C GLY A 64 22.63 -3.49 5.27
N SER A 65 21.77 -4.48 5.29
CA SER A 65 22.09 -5.78 5.89
C SER A 65 23.27 -6.50 5.22
N ARG A 66 23.63 -6.17 3.98
CA ARG A 66 24.85 -6.69 3.32
C ARG A 66 26.15 -6.22 3.98
N ASN A 67 26.11 -5.12 4.73
CA ASN A 67 27.27 -4.53 5.40
C ASN A 67 27.51 -5.15 6.80
N GLU A 68 26.60 -6.01 7.25
CA GLU A 68 26.65 -6.63 8.56
C GLU A 68 27.66 -7.78 8.61
N ARG A 69 28.22 -8.03 9.78
CA ARG A 69 29.13 -9.15 10.04
C ARG A 69 28.39 -10.29 10.74
N PRO A 70 28.83 -11.55 10.57
CA PRO A 70 28.33 -12.66 11.37
C PRO A 70 28.40 -12.36 12.89
N GLY A 71 27.33 -12.68 13.62
CA GLY A 71 27.18 -12.35 15.03
C GLY A 71 26.58 -10.95 15.30
N MET A 72 26.32 -10.16 14.24
CA MET A 72 25.77 -8.82 14.34
C MET A 72 24.65 -8.58 13.31
N THR A 73 24.03 -9.66 12.81
CA THR A 73 22.95 -9.49 11.83
C THR A 73 21.74 -8.81 12.45
N GLY A 74 21.09 -7.94 11.66
CA GLY A 74 19.99 -7.10 12.13
C GLY A 74 20.41 -5.75 12.72
N ILE A 75 21.72 -5.48 12.85
CA ILE A 75 22.21 -4.23 13.45
C ILE A 75 21.80 -3.00 12.63
N SER A 76 21.72 -3.12 11.30
CA SER A 76 21.25 -2.03 10.42
C SER A 76 19.80 -1.67 10.71
N HIS A 77 18.95 -2.66 10.94
CA HIS A 77 17.55 -2.49 11.27
C HIS A 77 17.34 -1.96 12.70
N VAL A 78 18.10 -2.47 13.66
CA VAL A 78 18.10 -1.93 15.03
C VAL A 78 18.52 -0.47 15.04
N LEU A 79 19.55 -0.10 14.27
CA LEU A 79 19.98 1.28 14.14
C LEU A 79 18.93 2.17 13.45
N GLU A 80 18.20 1.63 12.46
CA GLU A 80 17.06 2.34 11.89
C GLU A 80 16.07 2.76 12.98
N HIS A 81 15.66 1.83 13.86
CA HIS A 81 14.77 2.11 14.99
C HIS A 81 15.34 3.17 15.95
N MET A 82 16.64 3.08 16.24
CA MET A 82 17.29 4.00 17.15
C MET A 82 17.35 5.44 16.65
N LEU A 83 17.36 5.66 15.33
CA LEU A 83 17.36 6.99 14.76
C LEU A 83 16.01 7.72 14.86
N PHE A 84 14.95 7.05 15.32
CA PHE A 84 13.69 7.68 15.74
C PHE A 84 13.66 8.04 17.23
N ARG A 85 14.68 7.66 17.98
CA ARG A 85 14.80 7.93 19.42
C ARG A 85 15.52 9.27 19.69
N SER A 86 16.14 9.37 20.83
CA SER A 86 16.82 10.61 21.23
C SER A 86 18.10 10.88 20.44
N THR A 87 18.36 12.17 20.25
CA THR A 87 19.64 12.70 19.79
C THR A 87 20.24 13.59 20.89
N LYS A 88 21.39 14.19 20.64
CA LYS A 88 21.96 15.19 21.56
C LYS A 88 21.08 16.44 21.68
N ALA A 89 20.37 16.81 20.62
CA ALA A 89 19.53 18.01 20.57
C ALA A 89 18.04 17.75 20.78
N MET A 90 17.55 16.54 20.53
CA MET A 90 16.14 16.17 20.54
C MET A 90 15.91 14.99 21.49
N LYS A 91 14.88 15.11 22.33
CA LYS A 91 14.43 14.01 23.22
C LYS A 91 13.62 12.98 22.45
N THR A 92 13.46 11.78 23.04
CA THR A 92 12.57 10.74 22.52
C THR A 92 11.17 11.28 22.25
N GLY A 93 10.65 11.00 21.05
CA GLY A 93 9.35 11.49 20.57
C GLY A 93 9.35 12.93 20.07
N GLU A 94 10.45 13.67 20.20
CA GLU A 94 10.52 15.05 19.72
C GLU A 94 10.65 15.14 18.20
N ILE A 95 11.31 14.18 17.56
CA ILE A 95 11.36 14.07 16.09
C ILE A 95 9.95 13.91 15.55
N ASP A 96 9.20 12.94 16.08
CA ASP A 96 7.80 12.71 15.68
C ASP A 96 6.96 13.97 15.87
N ARG A 97 7.13 14.62 17.03
CA ARG A 97 6.42 15.85 17.37
C ARG A 97 6.73 16.99 16.39
N LEU A 98 7.99 17.20 16.05
CA LEU A 98 8.41 18.25 15.13
C LEU A 98 7.88 18.04 13.71
N VAL A 99 7.92 16.79 13.24
CA VAL A 99 7.37 16.42 11.93
C VAL A 99 5.86 16.64 11.92
N GLN A 100 5.14 16.17 12.94
CA GLN A 100 3.69 16.36 13.07
C GLN A 100 3.31 17.84 13.13
N LEU A 101 3.98 18.63 13.96
CA LEU A 101 3.78 20.08 14.04
C LEU A 101 4.05 20.80 12.71
N SER A 102 4.92 20.25 11.90
CA SER A 102 5.21 20.77 10.56
C SER A 102 4.24 20.30 9.48
N GLY A 103 3.25 19.49 9.84
CA GLY A 103 2.33 18.92 8.86
C GLY A 103 2.96 17.84 8.00
N GLY A 104 4.02 17.22 8.50
CA GLY A 104 4.77 16.21 7.77
C GLY A 104 4.42 14.79 8.20
N ARG A 105 4.93 13.88 7.44
CA ARG A 105 5.05 12.46 7.78
C ARG A 105 6.48 12.02 7.53
N HIS A 106 6.94 11.07 8.31
CA HIS A 106 8.25 10.49 8.14
C HIS A 106 8.19 8.98 8.32
N ASN A 107 9.15 8.31 7.75
CA ASN A 107 9.38 6.89 7.94
C ASN A 107 10.83 6.56 7.56
N ALA A 108 11.21 5.31 7.77
CA ALA A 108 12.47 4.76 7.28
C ALA A 108 12.27 3.32 6.81
N TYR A 109 13.25 2.79 6.13
CA TYR A 109 13.37 1.36 5.88
C TYR A 109 14.81 0.97 5.65
N THR A 110 15.16 -0.21 6.12
CA THR A 110 16.43 -0.86 5.81
C THR A 110 16.23 -1.83 4.65
N SER A 111 17.11 -1.74 3.66
CA SER A 111 17.22 -2.72 2.57
C SER A 111 18.49 -3.56 2.72
N TYR A 112 18.74 -4.42 1.74
CA TYR A 112 20.01 -5.16 1.71
C TYR A 112 21.20 -4.24 1.48
N ASP A 113 21.05 -3.20 0.67
CA ASP A 113 22.15 -2.38 0.15
C ASP A 113 22.24 -1.00 0.79
N TYR A 114 21.18 -0.50 1.37
CA TYR A 114 21.12 0.84 1.96
C TYR A 114 19.99 0.94 2.99
N THR A 115 20.09 1.93 3.88
CA THR A 115 19.02 2.36 4.76
C THR A 115 18.57 3.76 4.35
N ALA A 116 17.26 3.97 4.25
CA ALA A 116 16.68 5.23 3.83
C ALA A 116 15.76 5.81 4.92
N TYR A 117 15.92 7.08 5.19
CA TYR A 117 15.03 7.89 6.03
C TYR A 117 14.37 8.94 5.16
N HIS A 118 13.10 9.19 5.35
CA HIS A 118 12.41 10.20 4.57
C HIS A 118 11.41 11.01 5.40
N ILE A 119 11.36 12.29 5.11
CA ILE A 119 10.40 13.23 5.68
C ILE A 119 9.71 13.95 4.52
N THR A 120 8.40 13.88 4.47
CA THR A 120 7.57 14.63 3.50
C THR A 120 6.71 15.61 4.27
N LEU A 121 6.70 16.88 3.84
CA LEU A 121 6.00 17.95 4.54
C LEU A 121 5.69 19.13 3.58
N PRO A 122 4.83 20.09 3.97
CA PRO A 122 4.64 21.32 3.20
C PRO A 122 5.98 22.03 2.92
N SER A 123 6.16 22.52 1.71
CA SER A 123 7.43 23.08 1.22
C SER A 123 7.99 24.21 2.08
N GLU A 124 7.12 25.02 2.70
CA GLU A 124 7.50 26.06 3.66
C GLU A 124 8.17 25.55 4.94
N ARG A 125 8.14 24.23 5.19
CA ARG A 125 8.70 23.55 6.37
C ARG A 125 9.96 22.75 6.08
N LEU A 126 10.54 22.87 4.88
CA LEU A 126 11.76 22.16 4.48
C LEU A 126 12.86 22.22 5.55
N GLU A 127 13.06 23.37 6.17
CA GLU A 127 14.08 23.58 7.19
C GLU A 127 13.94 22.62 8.39
N THR A 128 12.71 22.29 8.80
CA THR A 128 12.47 21.30 9.87
C THR A 128 13.04 19.93 9.51
N ALA A 129 12.83 19.46 8.26
CA ALA A 129 13.37 18.18 7.82
C ALA A 129 14.91 18.20 7.80
N LEU A 130 15.51 19.26 7.26
CA LEU A 130 16.98 19.38 7.21
C LEU A 130 17.61 19.41 8.60
N ARG A 131 16.98 20.09 9.56
CA ARG A 131 17.42 20.11 10.95
C ARG A 131 17.38 18.73 11.60
N ILE A 132 16.29 17.98 11.42
CA ILE A 132 16.15 16.62 11.94
C ILE A 132 17.20 15.69 11.33
N GLU A 133 17.30 15.71 9.99
CA GLU A 133 18.21 14.83 9.26
C GLU A 133 19.68 15.09 9.57
N SER A 134 20.07 16.35 9.70
CA SER A 134 21.45 16.72 10.04
C SER A 134 21.82 16.34 11.46
N ASP A 135 20.92 16.47 12.41
CA ASP A 135 21.17 16.11 13.82
C ASP A 135 21.27 14.58 14.00
N ARG A 136 20.30 13.82 13.48
CA ARG A 136 20.33 12.35 13.61
C ARG A 136 21.47 11.68 12.84
N MET A 137 22.05 12.36 11.84
CA MET A 137 23.18 11.83 11.06
C MET A 137 24.43 11.57 11.93
N LEU A 138 24.71 12.42 12.92
CA LEU A 138 25.92 12.33 13.76
C LEU A 138 25.66 12.39 15.28
N ASN A 139 24.46 12.68 15.70
CA ASN A 139 24.14 12.98 17.09
C ASN A 139 23.13 12.04 17.74
N CYS A 140 22.85 10.88 17.13
CA CYS A 140 22.01 9.86 17.77
C CYS A 140 22.62 9.50 19.14
N ALA A 141 21.81 9.57 20.20
CA ALA A 141 22.31 9.40 21.57
C ALA A 141 22.66 7.94 21.87
N LEU A 142 21.97 7.01 21.22
CA LEU A 142 22.07 5.57 21.48
C LEU A 142 21.99 5.27 22.97
N ASP A 143 20.96 5.85 23.62
CA ASP A 143 20.75 5.67 25.06
C ASP A 143 20.57 4.19 25.40
N PRO A 144 21.21 3.65 26.44
CA PRO A 144 21.16 2.23 26.79
C PRO A 144 19.75 1.72 27.08
N ASP A 145 18.90 2.51 27.74
CA ASP A 145 17.55 2.11 28.13
C ASP A 145 16.63 2.16 26.89
N GLU A 146 16.81 3.15 26.02
CA GLU A 146 16.13 3.20 24.72
C GLU A 146 16.52 2.01 23.84
N LEU A 147 17.81 1.69 23.73
CA LEU A 147 18.28 0.55 22.96
C LEU A 147 17.70 -0.77 23.49
N LYS A 148 17.69 -0.94 24.80
CA LYS A 148 17.09 -2.12 25.43
C LYS A 148 15.60 -2.25 25.09
N THR A 149 14.90 -1.15 25.09
CA THR A 149 13.46 -1.10 24.71
C THR A 149 13.28 -1.47 23.25
N GLU A 150 14.09 -0.88 22.32
CA GLU A 150 13.99 -1.15 20.88
C GLU A 150 14.42 -2.57 20.52
N LEU A 151 15.41 -3.13 21.15
CA LEU A 151 15.74 -4.56 20.99
C LEU A 151 14.55 -5.46 21.32
N GLY A 152 13.78 -5.11 22.35
CA GLY A 152 12.53 -5.79 22.69
C GLY A 152 11.47 -5.67 21.59
N VAL A 153 11.34 -4.48 20.97
CA VAL A 153 10.43 -4.22 19.85
C VAL A 153 10.84 -5.02 18.61
N VAL A 154 12.12 -5.00 18.24
CA VAL A 154 12.66 -5.73 17.08
C VAL A 154 12.51 -7.24 17.28
N LEU A 155 12.75 -7.75 18.48
CA LEU A 155 12.55 -9.18 18.80
C LEU A 155 11.07 -9.57 18.74
N SER A 156 10.15 -8.70 19.13
CA SER A 156 8.71 -8.92 18.98
C SER A 156 8.30 -8.93 17.50
N GLU A 157 8.85 -8.00 16.71
CA GLU A 157 8.64 -7.99 15.25
C GLU A 157 9.14 -9.28 14.60
N LEU A 158 10.36 -9.70 14.92
CA LEU A 158 10.95 -10.95 14.44
C LEU A 158 10.07 -12.15 14.82
N GLN A 159 9.58 -12.20 16.06
CA GLN A 159 8.70 -13.27 16.50
C GLN A 159 7.38 -13.26 15.72
N GLY A 160 6.83 -12.10 15.43
CA GLY A 160 5.65 -11.93 14.57
C GLY A 160 5.86 -12.51 13.17
N ARG A 161 7.01 -12.23 12.56
CA ARG A 161 7.39 -12.76 11.23
C ARG A 161 7.57 -14.28 11.23
N LEU A 162 8.22 -14.83 12.24
CA LEU A 162 8.41 -16.29 12.39
C LEU A 162 7.10 -17.06 12.61
N ASN A 163 5.98 -16.39 12.91
CA ASN A 163 4.66 -17.01 12.95
C ASN A 163 4.00 -17.11 11.56
N ASP A 164 4.59 -16.52 10.54
CA ASP A 164 4.14 -16.65 9.16
C ASP A 164 4.96 -17.79 8.50
N PRO A 165 4.30 -18.88 8.08
CA PRO A 165 4.97 -19.99 7.41
C PRO A 165 5.72 -19.60 6.13
N GLU A 166 5.24 -18.59 5.41
CA GLU A 166 5.87 -18.11 4.18
C GLU A 166 7.17 -17.37 4.48
N GLU A 167 7.19 -16.52 5.53
CA GLU A 167 8.40 -15.83 5.99
C GLU A 167 9.43 -16.81 6.56
N LEU A 168 8.98 -17.82 7.33
CA LEU A 168 9.85 -18.88 7.85
C LEU A 168 10.51 -19.70 6.72
N LEU A 169 9.75 -19.99 5.65
CA LEU A 169 10.27 -20.63 4.46
C LEU A 169 11.27 -19.73 3.73
N GLU A 170 10.98 -18.42 3.63
CA GLU A 170 11.86 -17.46 2.96
C GLU A 170 13.21 -17.37 3.66
N GLU A 171 13.24 -17.29 5.00
CA GLU A 171 14.47 -17.31 5.78
C GLU A 171 15.34 -18.53 5.42
N SER A 172 14.75 -19.70 5.45
CA SER A 172 15.45 -20.96 5.18
C SER A 172 15.88 -21.09 3.72
N THR A 173 15.02 -20.69 2.78
CA THR A 173 15.29 -20.76 1.33
C THR A 173 16.42 -19.81 0.95
N ARG A 174 16.40 -18.59 1.50
CA ARG A 174 17.44 -17.58 1.27
C ARG A 174 18.78 -18.00 1.86
N ALA A 175 18.77 -18.48 3.10
CA ALA A 175 19.99 -19.00 3.74
C ALA A 175 20.61 -20.18 2.97
N THR A 176 19.78 -20.95 2.24
CA THR A 176 20.21 -22.04 1.37
C THR A 176 20.67 -21.53 0.00
N ALA A 177 20.03 -20.45 -0.52
CA ALA A 177 20.37 -19.89 -1.83
C ALA A 177 21.77 -19.27 -1.85
N PHE A 178 22.24 -18.69 -0.76
CA PHE A 178 23.55 -18.08 -0.65
C PHE A 178 24.41 -18.82 0.38
N LEU A 179 25.63 -19.23 0.00
CA LEU A 179 26.57 -19.88 0.90
C LEU A 179 27.34 -18.85 1.74
N MET A 180 27.81 -17.79 1.11
CA MET A 180 28.76 -16.85 1.73
C MET A 180 28.27 -15.41 1.73
N HIS A 181 27.59 -14.99 0.66
CA HIS A 181 27.20 -13.58 0.50
C HIS A 181 26.21 -13.16 1.60
N PRO A 182 26.33 -11.95 2.19
CA PRO A 182 25.43 -11.48 3.25
C PRO A 182 23.94 -11.43 2.86
N TYR A 183 23.60 -11.47 1.58
CA TYR A 183 22.20 -11.60 1.14
C TYR A 183 21.50 -12.86 1.63
N ARG A 184 22.25 -13.79 2.20
CA ARG A 184 21.70 -14.98 2.89
C ARG A 184 20.88 -14.65 4.13
N ASN A 185 21.16 -13.53 4.77
CA ASN A 185 20.50 -13.11 6.01
C ASN A 185 19.25 -12.31 5.70
N LEU A 186 18.22 -12.42 6.53
CA LEU A 186 17.12 -11.47 6.52
C LEU A 186 17.58 -10.11 7.05
N ILE A 187 16.92 -9.05 6.64
CA ILE A 187 17.22 -7.68 7.05
C ILE A 187 17.07 -7.51 8.57
N ILE A 188 16.06 -8.15 9.15
CA ILE A 188 15.80 -8.10 10.60
C ILE A 188 16.86 -8.86 11.44
N GLY A 189 17.66 -9.69 10.79
CA GLY A 189 18.73 -10.48 11.42
C GLY A 189 18.27 -11.76 12.09
N TRP A 190 19.25 -12.54 12.58
CA TRP A 190 19.00 -13.75 13.35
C TRP A 190 18.68 -13.40 14.81
N LYS A 191 17.72 -14.09 15.40
CA LYS A 191 17.29 -13.86 16.79
C LYS A 191 18.45 -13.81 17.79
N ALA A 192 19.39 -14.74 17.70
CA ALA A 192 20.54 -14.81 18.59
C ALA A 192 21.45 -13.59 18.43
N ASP A 193 21.66 -13.14 17.19
CA ASP A 193 22.51 -11.98 16.91
C ASP A 193 21.85 -10.71 17.47
N VAL A 194 20.54 -10.48 17.16
CA VAL A 194 19.80 -9.32 17.69
C VAL A 194 19.81 -9.29 19.22
N GLN A 195 19.66 -10.46 19.89
CA GLN A 195 19.73 -10.54 21.35
C GLN A 195 21.11 -10.23 21.91
N SER A 196 22.18 -10.39 21.13
CA SER A 196 23.56 -10.16 21.55
C SER A 196 24.07 -8.77 21.26
N LEU A 197 23.30 -7.93 20.53
CA LEU A 197 23.71 -6.56 20.20
C LEU A 197 23.89 -5.73 21.47
N THR A 198 25.01 -5.03 21.53
CA THR A 198 25.33 -4.10 22.62
C THR A 198 25.35 -2.66 22.11
N ARG A 199 25.26 -1.70 23.02
CA ARG A 199 25.38 -0.29 22.68
C ARG A 199 26.69 0.01 21.96
N GLU A 200 27.77 -0.60 22.39
CA GLU A 200 29.11 -0.43 21.81
C GLU A 200 29.15 -0.89 20.36
N SER A 201 28.55 -2.06 20.07
CA SER A 201 28.48 -2.58 18.69
C SER A 201 27.62 -1.71 17.77
N VAL A 202 26.46 -1.23 18.28
CA VAL A 202 25.58 -0.32 17.52
C VAL A 202 26.26 1.04 17.29
N LEU A 203 26.97 1.56 18.30
CA LEU A 203 27.72 2.80 18.18
C LEU A 203 28.87 2.70 17.17
N GLU A 204 29.65 1.60 17.20
CA GLU A 204 30.70 1.33 16.21
C GLU A 204 30.14 1.31 14.79
N TYR A 205 29.01 0.59 14.59
CA TYR A 205 28.34 0.49 13.29
C TYR A 205 27.82 1.87 12.82
N TYR A 206 27.19 2.64 13.71
CA TYR A 206 26.70 3.98 13.42
C TYR A 206 27.86 4.90 12.99
N GLN A 207 28.95 4.95 13.77
CA GLN A 207 30.10 5.78 13.46
C GLN A 207 30.83 5.39 12.17
N ALA A 208 30.81 4.09 11.83
CA ALA A 208 31.44 3.61 10.60
C ALA A 208 30.63 3.92 9.34
N HIS A 209 29.31 3.96 9.44
CA HIS A 209 28.44 3.97 8.26
C HIS A 209 27.60 5.24 8.09
N TYR A 210 27.25 5.94 9.17
CA TYR A 210 26.37 7.09 9.16
C TYR A 210 27.19 8.38 9.18
N GLN A 211 27.67 8.73 7.99
CA GLN A 211 28.57 9.87 7.78
C GLN A 211 28.19 10.60 6.49
N PRO A 212 28.46 11.92 6.38
CA PRO A 212 28.14 12.70 5.20
C PRO A 212 28.65 12.08 3.89
N ASN A 213 29.92 11.64 3.85
CA ASN A 213 30.53 11.07 2.65
C ASN A 213 30.05 9.64 2.31
N ASN A 214 29.26 9.00 3.18
CA ASN A 214 28.58 7.73 2.91
C ASN A 214 27.07 7.90 2.68
N ALA A 215 26.57 9.13 2.74
CA ALA A 215 25.17 9.48 2.59
C ALA A 215 24.87 10.16 1.25
N VAL A 216 23.60 10.07 0.85
CA VAL A 216 23.02 10.86 -0.24
C VAL A 216 21.76 11.53 0.28
N LEU A 217 21.66 12.82 0.08
CA LEU A 217 20.48 13.61 0.39
C LEU A 217 19.73 13.90 -0.91
N VAL A 218 18.49 13.42 -1.01
CA VAL A 218 17.60 13.66 -2.16
C VAL A 218 16.47 14.57 -1.73
N ILE A 219 16.33 15.72 -2.37
CA ILE A 219 15.29 16.72 -2.06
C ILE A 219 14.47 16.97 -3.32
N VAL A 220 13.20 16.66 -3.27
CA VAL A 220 12.28 16.81 -4.40
C VAL A 220 11.02 17.53 -3.95
N GLY A 221 10.49 18.41 -4.77
CA GLY A 221 9.21 19.07 -4.49
C GLY A 221 9.18 20.54 -4.89
N ASP A 222 8.26 21.27 -4.28
CA ASP A 222 8.08 22.71 -4.52
C ASP A 222 9.17 23.50 -3.80
N ILE A 223 10.36 23.50 -4.40
CA ILE A 223 11.58 24.11 -3.89
C ILE A 223 12.22 25.04 -4.93
N GLN A 224 13.07 25.93 -4.43
CA GLN A 224 14.03 26.70 -5.21
C GLN A 224 15.42 26.10 -4.95
N THR A 225 16.03 25.52 -5.95
CA THR A 225 17.27 24.73 -5.80
C THR A 225 18.38 25.48 -5.08
N GLU A 226 18.70 26.72 -5.45
CA GLU A 226 19.77 27.47 -4.82
C GLU A 226 19.49 27.79 -3.34
N ALA A 227 18.29 28.27 -3.02
CA ALA A 227 17.90 28.53 -1.64
C ALA A 227 17.90 27.24 -0.79
N THR A 228 17.48 26.12 -1.39
CA THR A 228 17.55 24.80 -0.74
C THR A 228 18.99 24.39 -0.47
N LEU A 229 19.90 24.59 -1.43
CA LEU A 229 21.33 24.29 -1.24
C LEU A 229 21.98 25.17 -0.18
N ASP A 230 21.56 26.42 -0.02
CA ASP A 230 22.06 27.28 1.05
C ASP A 230 21.62 26.75 2.43
N LEU A 231 20.37 26.32 2.57
CA LEU A 231 19.91 25.63 3.79
C LEU A 231 20.68 24.34 4.04
N VAL A 232 20.90 23.53 3.01
CA VAL A 232 21.70 22.30 3.15
C VAL A 232 23.14 22.62 3.61
N ARG A 233 23.78 23.65 3.06
CA ARG A 233 25.11 24.07 3.51
C ARG A 233 25.10 24.53 4.97
N GLN A 234 24.06 25.22 5.39
CA GLN A 234 23.89 25.68 6.78
C GLN A 234 23.82 24.50 7.74
N TYR A 235 22.99 23.48 7.45
CA TYR A 235 22.74 22.37 8.36
C TYR A 235 23.78 21.24 8.26
N PHE A 236 24.28 20.94 7.07
CA PHE A 236 25.15 19.80 6.83
C PHE A 236 26.63 20.20 6.57
N GLY A 237 26.89 21.43 6.15
CA GLY A 237 28.22 21.83 5.73
C GLY A 237 29.28 21.79 6.82
N GLY A 238 28.88 21.97 8.09
CA GLY A 238 29.76 21.88 9.26
C GLY A 238 29.96 20.47 9.81
N LEU A 239 29.23 19.47 9.30
CA LEU A 239 29.38 18.09 9.77
C LEU A 239 30.69 17.49 9.23
N PRO A 240 31.51 16.82 10.09
CA PRO A 240 32.75 16.20 9.63
C PRO A 240 32.46 14.99 8.74
N GLY A 241 33.18 14.88 7.63
CA GLY A 241 33.31 13.63 6.90
C GLY A 241 34.16 12.62 7.67
N GLY A 242 33.96 11.35 7.43
CA GLY A 242 34.74 10.30 8.09
C GLY A 242 35.52 9.41 7.12
N PRO A 243 36.19 8.37 7.63
CA PRO A 243 36.86 7.39 6.79
C PRO A 243 35.85 6.62 5.95
N PRO A 244 36.23 6.11 4.77
CA PRO A 244 35.35 5.24 3.99
C PRO A 244 34.90 4.04 4.84
N PRO A 245 33.61 3.66 4.79
CA PRO A 245 33.13 2.49 5.51
C PRO A 245 33.83 1.21 5.03
N PRO A 246 33.92 0.17 5.89
CA PRO A 246 34.52 -1.10 5.51
C PRO A 246 33.88 -1.68 4.26
N PRO A 247 34.66 -2.10 3.24
CA PRO A 247 34.11 -2.66 2.02
C PRO A 247 33.53 -4.06 2.28
N VAL A 248 32.44 -4.41 1.60
CA VAL A 248 31.94 -5.77 1.54
C VAL A 248 32.76 -6.58 0.56
N LEU A 249 33.62 -7.45 1.06
CA LEU A 249 34.56 -8.24 0.25
C LEU A 249 34.02 -9.63 -0.11
N THR A 250 33.04 -10.12 0.67
CA THR A 250 32.48 -11.45 0.50
C THR A 250 31.69 -11.52 -0.81
N ARG A 251 32.02 -12.51 -1.63
CA ARG A 251 31.32 -12.81 -2.87
C ARG A 251 30.73 -14.20 -2.81
N GLU A 252 29.56 -14.39 -3.40
CA GLU A 252 28.96 -15.71 -3.55
C GLU A 252 29.81 -16.52 -4.54
N PRO A 253 30.20 -17.76 -4.19
CA PRO A 253 30.86 -18.65 -5.13
C PRO A 253 29.91 -19.10 -6.24
N ALA A 254 30.45 -19.48 -7.39
CA ALA A 254 29.66 -20.01 -8.47
C ALA A 254 28.82 -21.20 -7.99
N ARG A 255 27.57 -21.21 -8.38
CA ARG A 255 26.65 -22.30 -8.06
C ARG A 255 27.06 -23.58 -8.83
N MET A 256 27.09 -24.71 -8.13
CA MET A 256 27.51 -26.03 -8.68
C MET A 256 26.30 -26.96 -8.93
N GLY A 257 25.08 -26.48 -8.78
CA GLY A 257 23.87 -27.26 -8.98
C GLY A 257 22.70 -26.75 -8.14
N GLU A 258 21.56 -27.41 -8.29
CA GLU A 258 20.35 -27.13 -7.54
C GLU A 258 20.56 -27.30 -6.02
N ARG A 259 19.94 -26.41 -5.24
CA ARG A 259 19.86 -26.52 -3.78
C ARG A 259 18.41 -26.68 -3.36
N ARG A 260 18.18 -27.44 -2.27
CA ARG A 260 16.83 -27.67 -1.75
C ARG A 260 16.78 -27.55 -0.24
N VAL A 261 15.66 -27.03 0.26
CA VAL A 261 15.34 -27.02 1.68
C VAL A 261 13.86 -27.35 1.88
N THR A 262 13.59 -28.11 2.93
CA THR A 262 12.22 -28.39 3.37
C THR A 262 12.05 -27.91 4.79
N VAL A 263 11.11 -27.00 5.00
CA VAL A 263 10.72 -26.49 6.30
C VAL A 263 9.42 -27.15 6.70
N LYS A 264 9.36 -27.64 7.94
CA LYS A 264 8.15 -28.18 8.54
C LYS A 264 7.69 -27.29 9.65
N GLY A 265 6.39 -27.07 9.77
CA GLY A 265 5.85 -26.22 10.79
C GLY A 265 4.34 -26.33 10.93
N SER A 266 3.83 -25.68 11.98
CA SER A 266 2.39 -25.63 12.23
C SER A 266 1.68 -24.85 11.12
N GLY A 267 0.54 -25.39 10.67
CA GLY A 267 -0.23 -24.78 9.60
C GLY A 267 -0.96 -25.83 8.78
N SER A 268 -1.67 -25.40 7.79
CA SER A 268 -2.45 -26.27 6.91
C SER A 268 -2.21 -26.04 5.44
N THR A 269 -1.44 -25.01 5.13
CA THR A 269 -1.15 -24.59 3.76
C THR A 269 0.28 -24.93 3.39
N ALA A 270 0.44 -25.50 2.20
CA ALA A 270 1.73 -25.76 1.61
C ALA A 270 2.21 -24.56 0.79
N TYR A 271 3.50 -24.22 0.92
CA TYR A 271 4.15 -23.17 0.15
C TYR A 271 5.34 -23.70 -0.62
N LEU A 272 5.56 -23.11 -1.80
CA LEU A 272 6.72 -23.34 -2.63
C LEU A 272 7.41 -22.02 -2.93
N GLN A 273 8.71 -21.94 -2.71
CA GLN A 273 9.54 -20.82 -3.13
C GLN A 273 10.65 -21.33 -4.04
N VAL A 274 10.87 -20.63 -5.15
CA VAL A 274 11.95 -20.97 -6.09
C VAL A 274 12.77 -19.73 -6.39
N PHE A 275 14.04 -19.74 -5.99
CA PHE A 275 14.99 -18.67 -6.19
C PHE A 275 15.97 -19.04 -7.30
N PHE A 276 16.09 -18.18 -8.28
CA PHE A 276 17.10 -18.26 -9.35
C PHE A 276 18.16 -17.17 -9.12
N ASP A 277 19.38 -17.44 -9.53
CA ASP A 277 20.43 -16.42 -9.53
C ASP A 277 20.06 -15.30 -10.50
N ALA A 278 20.34 -14.07 -10.11
CA ALA A 278 20.07 -12.89 -10.92
C ALA A 278 21.27 -11.93 -10.92
N PRO A 279 21.49 -11.17 -12.01
CA PRO A 279 22.64 -10.28 -12.11
C PRO A 279 22.49 -9.06 -11.19
N ALA A 280 23.62 -8.39 -10.94
CA ALA A 280 23.65 -7.10 -10.27
C ALA A 280 22.92 -6.02 -11.10
N ALA A 281 22.44 -4.96 -10.45
CA ALA A 281 21.68 -3.88 -11.06
C ALA A 281 22.34 -3.20 -12.28
N GLY A 282 23.68 -3.07 -12.29
CA GLY A 282 24.42 -2.50 -13.41
C GLY A 282 24.62 -3.42 -14.63
N HIS A 283 24.14 -4.67 -14.55
CA HIS A 283 24.26 -5.61 -15.66
C HIS A 283 23.24 -5.29 -16.77
N PRO A 284 23.61 -5.40 -18.07
CA PRO A 284 22.70 -5.14 -19.19
C PRO A 284 21.40 -5.95 -19.16
N ASP A 285 21.42 -7.16 -18.62
CA ASP A 285 20.26 -8.05 -18.53
C ASP A 285 19.20 -7.58 -17.51
N HIS A 286 19.52 -6.61 -16.67
CA HIS A 286 18.59 -6.14 -15.64
C HIS A 286 17.24 -5.70 -16.21
N TYR A 287 17.27 -4.94 -17.30
CA TYR A 287 16.02 -4.45 -17.92
C TYR A 287 15.22 -5.57 -18.59
N ALA A 288 15.91 -6.57 -19.17
CA ALA A 288 15.24 -7.75 -19.70
C ALA A 288 14.58 -8.58 -18.57
N PHE A 289 15.20 -8.65 -17.39
CA PHE A 289 14.57 -9.26 -16.21
C PHE A 289 13.31 -8.52 -15.76
N ALA A 290 13.33 -7.20 -15.72
CA ALA A 290 12.16 -6.41 -15.33
C ALA A 290 10.97 -6.63 -16.29
N VAL A 291 11.24 -6.73 -17.58
CA VAL A 291 10.21 -7.04 -18.58
C VAL A 291 9.76 -8.50 -18.47
N LEU A 292 10.70 -9.43 -18.25
CA LEU A 292 10.39 -10.86 -18.07
C LEU A 292 9.51 -11.10 -16.84
N ASP A 293 9.74 -10.39 -15.77
CA ASP A 293 8.89 -10.42 -14.57
C ASP A 293 7.44 -10.05 -14.91
N GLY A 294 7.24 -8.96 -15.65
CA GLY A 294 5.93 -8.56 -16.14
C GLY A 294 5.24 -9.64 -17.00
N ILE A 295 5.97 -10.31 -17.87
CA ILE A 295 5.43 -11.40 -18.72
C ILE A 295 5.02 -12.60 -17.86
N LEU A 296 5.81 -12.92 -16.82
CA LEU A 296 5.62 -14.10 -16.01
C LEU A 296 4.50 -13.93 -14.99
N THR A 297 4.43 -12.80 -14.29
CA THR A 297 3.62 -12.67 -13.07
C THR A 297 2.69 -11.47 -13.01
N ASN A 298 2.86 -10.45 -13.87
CA ASN A 298 2.06 -9.24 -13.75
C ASN A 298 0.69 -9.36 -14.44
N GLY A 299 -0.35 -9.42 -13.63
CA GLY A 299 -1.73 -9.49 -14.07
C GLY A 299 -2.25 -10.91 -14.28
N ASN A 300 -3.58 -11.00 -14.44
CA ASN A 300 -4.28 -12.28 -14.61
C ASN A 300 -3.96 -12.93 -15.95
N SER A 301 -3.60 -12.16 -16.97
CA SER A 301 -3.23 -12.67 -18.27
C SER A 301 -1.75 -13.08 -18.40
N SER A 302 -0.97 -13.02 -17.31
CA SER A 302 0.42 -13.45 -17.26
C SER A 302 0.58 -14.97 -17.39
N ARG A 303 1.75 -15.41 -17.88
CA ARG A 303 1.98 -16.84 -18.18
C ARG A 303 1.84 -17.75 -16.98
N LEU A 304 2.37 -17.35 -15.83
CA LEU A 304 2.33 -18.17 -14.63
C LEU A 304 0.96 -18.12 -13.95
N HIS A 305 0.24 -17.00 -14.03
CA HIS A 305 -1.14 -16.95 -13.55
C HIS A 305 -2.01 -17.96 -14.31
N LYS A 306 -1.93 -17.96 -15.66
CA LYS A 306 -2.65 -18.93 -16.49
C LYS A 306 -2.25 -20.37 -16.24
N ALA A 307 -0.96 -20.61 -16.03
CA ALA A 307 -0.45 -21.99 -15.86
C ALA A 307 -0.71 -22.57 -14.46
N LEU A 308 -0.84 -21.74 -13.43
CA LEU A 308 -0.85 -22.17 -12.04
C LEU A 308 -2.14 -21.79 -11.29
N VAL A 309 -2.63 -20.57 -11.49
CA VAL A 309 -3.80 -20.08 -10.73
C VAL A 309 -5.10 -20.47 -11.41
N GLU A 310 -5.20 -20.31 -12.73
CA GLU A 310 -6.41 -20.67 -13.49
C GLU A 310 -6.61 -22.17 -13.59
N THR A 311 -5.53 -22.95 -13.48
CA THR A 311 -5.57 -24.43 -13.47
C THR A 311 -5.83 -25.01 -12.09
N ASP A 312 -6.12 -24.17 -11.09
CA ASP A 312 -6.36 -24.56 -9.69
C ASP A 312 -5.19 -25.28 -8.99
N LEU A 313 -3.98 -25.14 -9.48
CA LEU A 313 -2.77 -25.63 -8.80
C LEU A 313 -2.32 -24.70 -7.68
N ALA A 314 -2.29 -23.40 -7.94
CA ALA A 314 -1.94 -22.39 -6.96
C ALA A 314 -3.16 -21.54 -6.55
N ALA A 315 -3.20 -21.13 -5.30
CA ALA A 315 -4.16 -20.15 -4.79
C ALA A 315 -3.64 -18.73 -4.95
N ALA A 316 -2.32 -18.56 -4.91
CA ALA A 316 -1.63 -17.29 -5.13
C ALA A 316 -0.24 -17.53 -5.75
N LEU A 317 0.22 -16.52 -6.46
CA LEU A 317 1.53 -16.45 -7.09
C LEU A 317 2.05 -15.03 -6.99
N SER A 318 3.32 -14.88 -6.65
CA SER A 318 4.04 -13.60 -6.78
C SER A 318 5.50 -13.85 -7.13
N SER A 319 6.20 -12.80 -7.53
CA SER A 319 7.65 -12.80 -7.79
C SER A 319 8.34 -11.68 -7.03
N ASP A 320 9.64 -11.83 -6.81
CA ASP A 320 10.51 -10.78 -6.31
C ASP A 320 11.74 -10.67 -7.21
N TYR A 321 11.79 -9.58 -7.94
CA TYR A 321 12.99 -9.13 -8.65
C TYR A 321 13.25 -7.66 -8.34
N ALA A 322 14.40 -7.35 -7.82
CA ALA A 322 14.79 -6.00 -7.47
C ALA A 322 16.21 -5.67 -7.92
N MET A 323 16.45 -4.39 -8.17
CA MET A 323 17.81 -3.86 -8.33
C MET A 323 18.60 -4.09 -7.05
N ARG A 324 19.65 -4.89 -7.11
CA ARG A 324 20.59 -5.15 -6.01
C ARG A 324 21.99 -4.82 -6.44
N LYS A 325 22.79 -4.29 -5.54
CA LYS A 325 24.15 -3.84 -5.84
C LYS A 325 25.07 -4.97 -6.27
N ASP A 326 24.91 -6.13 -5.64
CA ASP A 326 25.63 -7.35 -5.99
C ASP A 326 24.70 -8.34 -6.71
N PRO A 327 25.23 -9.39 -7.37
CA PRO A 327 24.40 -10.45 -7.92
C PRO A 327 23.45 -11.02 -6.85
N GLY A 328 22.18 -11.04 -7.16
CA GLY A 328 21.10 -11.39 -6.24
C GLY A 328 20.26 -12.55 -6.74
N TRP A 329 18.96 -12.40 -6.64
CA TRP A 329 18.01 -13.44 -7.01
C TRP A 329 16.81 -12.90 -7.76
N PHE A 330 16.16 -13.80 -8.49
CA PHE A 330 14.79 -13.71 -8.96
C PHE A 330 14.01 -14.83 -8.28
N ALA A 331 12.98 -14.49 -7.52
CA ALA A 331 12.23 -15.47 -6.73
C ALA A 331 10.77 -15.55 -7.18
N PHE A 332 10.23 -16.78 -7.10
CA PHE A 332 8.80 -17.06 -7.20
C PHE A 332 8.30 -17.56 -5.85
N TYR A 333 7.14 -17.06 -5.45
CA TYR A 333 6.42 -17.44 -4.23
C TYR A 333 5.06 -17.99 -4.63
N LEU A 334 4.80 -19.22 -4.26
CA LEU A 334 3.59 -19.93 -4.65
C LEU A 334 2.89 -20.48 -3.41
N THR A 335 1.61 -20.24 -3.35
CA THR A 335 0.73 -20.82 -2.36
C THR A 335 -0.06 -21.94 -3.01
N ALA A 336 0.09 -23.18 -2.53
CA ALA A 336 -0.62 -24.32 -3.06
C ALA A 336 -2.13 -24.22 -2.83
N ARG A 337 -2.94 -24.68 -3.79
CA ARG A 337 -4.31 -25.07 -3.49
C ARG A 337 -4.34 -26.28 -2.56
N ALA A 338 -5.38 -26.32 -1.75
CA ALA A 338 -5.55 -27.43 -0.81
C ALA A 338 -5.57 -28.79 -1.51
N GLY A 339 -4.73 -29.71 -1.00
CA GLY A 339 -4.58 -31.06 -1.56
C GLY A 339 -3.67 -31.14 -2.79
N VAL A 340 -3.13 -30.03 -3.28
CA VAL A 340 -2.16 -30.03 -4.38
C VAL A 340 -0.77 -30.34 -3.84
N PRO A 341 -0.10 -31.41 -4.31
CA PRO A 341 1.27 -31.71 -3.92
C PRO A 341 2.24 -30.66 -4.42
N HIS A 342 3.29 -30.36 -3.62
CA HIS A 342 4.35 -29.40 -3.99
C HIS A 342 4.97 -29.73 -5.36
N GLN A 343 5.17 -31.01 -5.67
CA GLN A 343 5.76 -31.44 -6.92
C GLN A 343 4.97 -30.99 -8.14
N HIS A 344 3.63 -31.02 -8.07
CA HIS A 344 2.78 -30.56 -9.18
C HIS A 344 2.94 -29.06 -9.45
N LEU A 345 3.08 -28.24 -8.38
CA LEU A 345 3.37 -26.81 -8.51
C LEU A 345 4.74 -26.56 -9.13
N GLU A 346 5.75 -27.27 -8.63
CA GLU A 346 7.12 -27.17 -9.12
C GLU A 346 7.23 -27.59 -10.57
N ASP A 347 6.58 -28.70 -10.96
CA ASP A 347 6.56 -29.19 -12.34
C ASP A 347 5.89 -28.20 -13.28
N ALA A 348 4.73 -27.62 -12.89
CA ALA A 348 4.01 -26.65 -13.69
C ALA A 348 4.81 -25.34 -13.86
N LEU A 349 5.44 -24.82 -12.78
CA LEU A 349 6.35 -23.70 -12.86
C LEU A 349 7.52 -23.98 -13.80
N THR A 350 8.16 -25.14 -13.62
CA THR A 350 9.31 -25.55 -14.44
C THR A 350 8.92 -25.66 -15.92
N GLN A 351 7.78 -26.26 -16.24
CA GLN A 351 7.27 -26.37 -17.61
C GLN A 351 6.99 -24.99 -18.24
N ALA A 352 6.43 -24.07 -17.47
CA ALA A 352 6.15 -22.72 -17.96
C ALA A 352 7.44 -21.95 -18.28
N LEU A 353 8.46 -22.06 -17.40
CA LEU A 353 9.77 -21.46 -17.63
C LEU A 353 10.52 -22.12 -18.80
N GLU A 354 10.46 -23.45 -18.93
CA GLU A 354 11.04 -24.17 -20.05
C GLU A 354 10.42 -23.78 -21.40
N ARG A 355 9.13 -23.49 -21.44
CA ARG A 355 8.50 -22.98 -22.68
C ARG A 355 9.13 -21.64 -23.09
N ILE A 356 9.35 -20.69 -22.18
CA ILE A 356 10.02 -19.43 -22.50
C ILE A 356 11.45 -19.67 -22.97
N ARG A 357 12.19 -20.57 -22.33
CA ARG A 357 13.56 -20.93 -22.71
C ARG A 357 13.62 -21.51 -24.14
N LYS A 358 12.67 -22.34 -24.55
CA LYS A 358 12.64 -23.01 -25.85
C LYS A 358 12.02 -22.14 -26.93
N GLU A 359 10.85 -21.57 -26.65
CA GLU A 359 9.98 -20.93 -27.64
C GLU A 359 10.09 -19.40 -27.63
N GLY A 360 10.62 -18.82 -26.54
CA GLY A 360 10.64 -17.37 -26.34
C GLY A 360 9.28 -16.82 -25.95
N VAL A 361 9.06 -15.57 -26.26
CA VAL A 361 7.83 -14.81 -26.00
C VAL A 361 7.32 -14.19 -27.30
N THR A 362 6.02 -13.96 -27.37
CA THR A 362 5.41 -13.27 -28.52
C THR A 362 5.63 -11.75 -28.42
N ASP A 363 5.60 -11.07 -29.57
CA ASP A 363 5.69 -9.60 -29.63
C ASP A 363 4.58 -8.94 -28.81
N ARG A 364 3.39 -9.56 -28.75
CA ARG A 364 2.26 -9.05 -27.97
C ARG A 364 2.53 -9.11 -26.46
N GLU A 365 3.08 -10.21 -25.95
CA GLU A 365 3.46 -10.35 -24.54
C GLU A 365 4.57 -9.37 -24.16
N LEU A 366 5.58 -9.24 -25.03
CA LEU A 366 6.66 -8.28 -24.85
C LEU A 366 6.12 -6.85 -24.79
N GLN A 367 5.29 -6.46 -25.74
CA GLN A 367 4.73 -5.10 -25.79
C GLN A 367 3.83 -4.83 -24.58
N LYS A 368 3.03 -5.82 -24.14
CA LYS A 368 2.23 -5.72 -22.91
C LYS A 368 3.11 -5.42 -21.71
N ALA A 369 4.16 -6.19 -21.49
CA ALA A 369 5.04 -6.00 -20.34
C ALA A 369 5.77 -4.64 -20.39
N ILE A 370 6.22 -4.22 -21.57
CA ILE A 370 6.82 -2.89 -21.75
C ILE A 370 5.80 -1.79 -21.41
N ASN A 371 4.55 -1.91 -21.85
CA ASN A 371 3.49 -0.95 -21.56
C ASN A 371 3.20 -0.88 -20.05
N GLN A 372 3.17 -2.04 -19.36
CA GLN A 372 2.95 -2.12 -17.91
C GLN A 372 4.07 -1.42 -17.15
N VAL A 373 5.34 -1.75 -17.43
CA VAL A 373 6.49 -1.10 -16.76
C VAL A 373 6.49 0.42 -17.04
N ARG A 374 6.17 0.83 -18.27
CA ARG A 374 6.06 2.25 -18.63
C ARG A 374 4.97 2.96 -17.82
N ALA A 375 3.81 2.33 -17.69
CA ALA A 375 2.69 2.89 -16.92
C ALA A 375 3.02 2.99 -15.43
N ASP A 376 3.59 1.93 -14.85
CA ASP A 376 3.98 1.89 -13.44
C ASP A 376 4.97 3.00 -13.11
N LEU A 377 6.01 3.17 -13.93
CA LEU A 377 6.99 4.25 -13.76
C LEU A 377 6.36 5.64 -13.92
N THR A 378 5.47 5.82 -14.91
CA THR A 378 4.79 7.11 -15.11
C THR A 378 3.91 7.47 -13.90
N MET A 379 3.22 6.48 -13.32
CA MET A 379 2.38 6.68 -12.13
C MET A 379 3.25 6.90 -10.88
N GLU A 380 4.37 6.18 -10.71
CA GLU A 380 5.31 6.40 -9.61
C GLU A 380 5.89 7.82 -9.65
N TYR A 381 6.24 8.31 -10.83
CA TYR A 381 6.75 9.67 -11.01
C TYR A 381 5.67 10.76 -10.92
N GLY A 382 4.43 10.39 -10.72
CA GLY A 382 3.29 11.28 -10.48
C GLY A 382 3.20 11.83 -9.06
N SER A 383 4.14 11.54 -8.16
CA SER A 383 4.21 12.11 -6.82
C SER A 383 5.63 12.57 -6.46
N VAL A 384 5.71 13.57 -5.60
CA VAL A 384 6.99 14.10 -5.08
C VAL A 384 7.78 13.00 -4.37
N SER A 385 7.09 12.22 -3.53
CA SER A 385 7.68 11.09 -2.80
C SER A 385 8.14 9.95 -3.74
N GLY A 386 7.37 9.66 -4.80
CA GLY A 386 7.71 8.63 -5.79
C GLY A 386 8.97 8.98 -6.58
N VAL A 387 9.08 10.23 -7.03
CA VAL A 387 10.27 10.73 -7.74
C VAL A 387 11.51 10.66 -6.85
N ALA A 388 11.44 11.13 -5.60
CA ALA A 388 12.56 11.09 -4.68
C ALA A 388 13.02 9.66 -4.38
N ARG A 389 12.07 8.74 -4.18
CA ARG A 389 12.34 7.31 -3.99
C ARG A 389 13.05 6.71 -5.19
N ALA A 390 12.58 6.98 -6.40
CA ALA A 390 13.18 6.47 -7.63
C ALA A 390 14.62 6.99 -7.83
N ILE A 391 14.84 8.30 -7.65
CA ILE A 391 16.18 8.91 -7.71
C ILE A 391 17.09 8.29 -6.66
N GLY A 392 16.64 8.18 -5.40
CA GLY A 392 17.43 7.61 -4.31
C GLY A 392 17.80 6.15 -4.56
N LYS A 393 16.84 5.31 -4.97
CA LYS A 393 17.06 3.90 -5.29
C LYS A 393 18.07 3.71 -6.43
N LEU A 394 17.95 4.50 -7.49
CA LEU A 394 18.90 4.48 -8.61
C LEU A 394 20.29 4.92 -8.17
N GLU A 395 20.40 6.01 -7.40
CA GLU A 395 21.70 6.48 -6.90
C GLU A 395 22.40 5.45 -6.01
N MET A 396 21.65 4.69 -5.21
CA MET A 396 22.21 3.65 -4.35
C MET A 396 22.69 2.41 -5.12
N THR A 397 22.22 2.20 -6.34
CA THR A 397 22.51 1.01 -7.14
C THR A 397 23.37 1.30 -8.38
N VAL A 398 22.87 2.07 -9.33
CA VAL A 398 23.47 2.30 -10.66
C VAL A 398 23.83 3.76 -10.96
N GLY A 399 23.37 4.69 -10.12
CA GLY A 399 23.52 6.14 -10.30
C GLY A 399 22.23 6.82 -10.77
N HIS A 400 21.97 8.03 -10.25
CA HIS A 400 20.76 8.78 -10.54
C HIS A 400 20.62 9.19 -12.03
N GLN A 401 21.72 9.17 -12.80
CA GLN A 401 21.72 9.47 -14.24
C GLN A 401 20.88 8.47 -15.06
N GLU A 402 20.60 7.29 -14.53
CA GLU A 402 19.71 6.33 -15.16
C GLU A 402 18.22 6.72 -15.05
N PHE A 403 17.84 7.67 -14.17
CA PHE A 403 16.45 8.10 -13.98
C PHE A 403 15.76 8.49 -15.29
N ASP A 404 16.41 9.29 -16.11
CA ASP A 404 15.86 9.72 -17.41
C ASP A 404 15.99 8.66 -18.51
N ARG A 405 16.74 7.57 -18.27
CA ARG A 405 17.05 6.53 -19.27
C ARG A 405 16.28 5.24 -19.10
N VAL A 406 15.73 4.97 -17.90
CA VAL A 406 15.05 3.71 -17.58
C VAL A 406 14.01 3.34 -18.63
N LEU A 407 13.14 4.28 -19.02
CA LEU A 407 12.08 4.03 -20.00
C LEU A 407 12.64 3.66 -21.38
N ASP A 408 13.71 4.29 -21.81
CA ASP A 408 14.32 3.99 -23.11
C ASP A 408 15.04 2.63 -23.09
N ARG A 409 15.68 2.28 -21.95
CA ARG A 409 16.26 0.94 -21.76
C ARG A 409 15.20 -0.15 -21.82
N ILE A 410 14.07 0.05 -21.16
CA ILE A 410 12.92 -0.89 -21.20
C ILE A 410 12.38 -1.06 -22.61
N ARG A 411 12.23 0.04 -23.37
CA ARG A 411 11.76 0.00 -24.78
C ARG A 411 12.70 -0.74 -25.72
N GLN A 412 13.98 -0.80 -25.42
CA GLN A 412 15.01 -1.47 -26.23
C GLN A 412 15.04 -2.98 -26.01
N VAL A 413 14.36 -3.52 -24.99
CA VAL A 413 14.32 -4.96 -24.71
C VAL A 413 13.61 -5.68 -25.85
N THR A 414 14.21 -6.73 -26.35
CA THR A 414 13.68 -7.57 -27.45
C THR A 414 13.22 -8.93 -26.95
N ALA A 415 12.39 -9.62 -27.74
CA ALA A 415 11.99 -11.00 -27.47
C ALA A 415 13.20 -11.97 -27.41
N ALA A 416 14.23 -11.69 -28.21
CA ALA A 416 15.48 -12.44 -28.17
C ALA A 416 16.25 -12.23 -26.85
N ASP A 417 16.24 -11.03 -26.28
CA ASP A 417 16.82 -10.77 -24.97
C ASP A 417 16.11 -11.53 -23.86
N ILE A 418 14.76 -11.53 -23.88
CA ILE A 418 13.96 -12.28 -22.93
C ILE A 418 14.28 -13.77 -23.00
N GLN A 419 14.33 -14.35 -24.22
CA GLN A 419 14.66 -15.76 -24.38
C GLN A 419 16.10 -16.08 -23.92
N ARG A 420 17.05 -15.23 -24.27
CA ARG A 420 18.45 -15.36 -23.87
C ARG A 420 18.59 -15.32 -22.36
N VAL A 421 17.97 -14.35 -21.69
CA VAL A 421 17.95 -14.24 -20.23
C VAL A 421 17.32 -15.47 -19.59
N ALA A 422 16.16 -15.91 -20.08
CA ALA A 422 15.53 -17.11 -19.56
C ALA A 422 16.41 -18.36 -19.72
N ARG A 423 17.09 -18.51 -20.85
CA ARG A 423 18.06 -19.63 -21.06
C ARG A 423 19.24 -19.55 -20.11
N THR A 424 19.78 -18.36 -19.87
CA THR A 424 20.97 -18.15 -19.06
C THR A 424 20.72 -18.38 -17.58
N TYR A 425 19.60 -17.92 -17.06
CA TYR A 425 19.38 -17.85 -15.62
C TYR A 425 18.34 -18.83 -15.07
N PHE A 426 17.33 -19.24 -15.85
CA PHE A 426 16.29 -20.16 -15.36
C PHE A 426 16.59 -21.61 -15.63
N GLY A 427 17.85 -21.98 -15.49
CA GLY A 427 18.28 -23.39 -15.60
C GLY A 427 18.03 -24.19 -14.30
N PRO A 428 17.95 -25.51 -14.38
CA PRO A 428 17.78 -26.34 -13.19
C PRO A 428 18.93 -26.19 -12.19
N ASP A 429 20.16 -26.00 -12.68
CA ASP A 429 21.35 -25.87 -11.84
C ASP A 429 21.48 -24.48 -11.18
N SER A 430 20.70 -23.47 -11.62
CA SER A 430 20.76 -22.11 -11.11
C SER A 430 19.68 -21.78 -10.07
N ARG A 431 18.96 -22.80 -9.57
CA ARG A 431 17.84 -22.59 -8.66
C ARG A 431 18.05 -23.12 -7.25
N THR A 432 17.34 -22.52 -6.30
CA THR A 432 17.13 -23.04 -4.96
C THR A 432 15.63 -23.24 -4.75
N VAL A 433 15.22 -24.41 -4.31
CA VAL A 433 13.82 -24.77 -4.09
C VAL A 433 13.57 -24.94 -2.60
N GLY A 434 12.62 -24.20 -2.07
CA GLY A 434 12.13 -24.27 -0.70
C GLY A 434 10.69 -24.80 -0.65
N TRP A 435 10.45 -25.83 0.16
CA TRP A 435 9.12 -26.34 0.43
C TRP A 435 8.75 -26.14 1.89
N PHE A 436 7.59 -25.54 2.15
CA PHE A 436 6.97 -25.59 3.47
C PHE A 436 5.93 -26.71 3.51
N VAL A 437 6.17 -27.67 4.40
CA VAL A 437 5.29 -28.82 4.62
C VAL A 437 4.55 -28.63 5.94
N PRO A 438 3.23 -28.42 5.92
CA PRO A 438 2.46 -28.22 7.14
C PRO A 438 2.43 -29.48 8.01
N GLU A 439 2.77 -29.36 9.29
CA GLU A 439 2.64 -30.40 10.31
C GLU A 439 1.31 -30.24 11.05
N GLY A 440 0.26 -30.80 10.52
CA GLY A 440 -1.08 -30.77 11.12
C GLY A 440 -2.01 -31.62 10.30
N GLY A 441 -2.46 -32.75 10.90
CA GLY A 441 -3.15 -33.80 10.20
C GLY A 441 -4.37 -33.34 9.43
N THR A 442 -4.53 -33.98 8.33
CA THR A 442 -5.72 -34.18 7.50
C THR A 442 -7.04 -33.94 8.19
N THR A 443 -7.61 -32.77 8.01
CA THR A 443 -9.05 -32.55 7.86
C THR A 443 -9.32 -31.15 7.29
N GLY A 444 -9.56 -31.09 5.99
CA GLY A 444 -10.08 -29.92 5.28
C GLY A 444 -9.02 -28.93 4.77
N PRO A 445 -9.32 -28.28 3.65
CA PRO A 445 -8.40 -27.36 3.00
C PRO A 445 -8.30 -26.05 3.77
N ARG A 446 -7.10 -25.76 4.23
CA ARG A 446 -6.75 -24.47 4.83
C ARG A 446 -5.76 -23.76 3.92
N LEU A 447 -6.03 -22.53 3.56
CA LEU A 447 -5.22 -21.72 2.66
C LEU A 447 -4.65 -20.51 3.37
N PRO A 448 -3.51 -19.98 2.91
CA PRO A 448 -2.62 -19.09 3.65
C PRO A 448 -3.06 -17.63 3.75
N THR A 449 -2.43 -16.96 4.69
CA THR A 449 -2.48 -15.51 4.84
C THR A 449 -1.54 -14.83 3.83
N GLY A 450 -2.07 -13.89 3.05
CA GLY A 450 -1.33 -12.81 2.44
C GLY A 450 -0.26 -13.17 1.40
N GLY A 451 -0.67 -13.43 0.16
CA GLY A 451 0.27 -13.29 -0.96
C GLY A 451 0.79 -11.85 -1.05
N ARG A 452 2.11 -11.69 -1.18
CA ARG A 452 2.72 -10.42 -1.58
C ARG A 452 2.19 -10.07 -2.97
N GLY A 453 1.08 -9.37 -3.01
CA GLY A 453 0.82 -8.55 -4.17
C GLY A 453 1.90 -7.47 -4.16
N SER A 454 2.47 -7.15 -5.30
CA SER A 454 3.23 -5.92 -5.53
C SER A 454 2.29 -4.71 -5.44
N ALA A 455 1.52 -4.67 -4.38
CA ALA A 455 0.76 -3.51 -4.00
C ALA A 455 1.63 -2.74 -3.04
N HIS A 456 1.86 -1.49 -3.34
CA HIS A 456 2.21 -0.51 -2.33
C HIS A 456 1.29 -0.74 -1.14
N HIS A 457 1.78 -1.41 -0.10
CA HIS A 457 1.07 -1.54 1.14
C HIS A 457 1.04 -0.15 1.79
N ARG A 458 0.04 0.65 1.40
CA ARG A 458 -0.48 1.61 2.34
C ARG A 458 -1.16 0.77 3.43
N PRO A 459 -0.78 0.91 4.69
CA PRO A 459 -1.43 0.18 5.76
C PRO A 459 -2.94 0.42 5.71
N ALA A 460 -3.73 -0.62 5.89
CA ALA A 460 -5.20 -0.58 5.75
C ALA A 460 -5.92 0.38 6.71
N PHE A 461 -5.21 0.98 7.66
CA PHE A 461 -5.76 2.00 8.58
C PHE A 461 -5.70 3.44 8.02
N LEU A 462 -5.16 3.66 6.82
CA LEU A 462 -5.34 4.92 6.07
C LEU A 462 -6.70 5.01 5.36
N ALA A 463 -7.60 4.08 5.62
CA ALA A 463 -8.99 4.13 5.14
C ALA A 463 -9.87 5.12 5.92
N ASP A 464 -9.34 5.89 6.88
CA ASP A 464 -10.03 7.03 7.43
C ASP A 464 -9.59 8.29 6.67
N PRO A 465 -10.44 8.86 5.81
CA PRO A 465 -10.13 10.09 5.08
C PRO A 465 -9.89 11.28 6.00
N ASP A 466 -10.20 11.11 7.28
CA ASP A 466 -10.00 12.10 8.33
C ASP A 466 -8.67 11.91 9.09
N ALA A 467 -7.91 10.85 8.80
CA ALA A 467 -6.57 10.64 9.36
C ALA A 467 -5.53 11.48 8.60
N GLY A 468 -5.57 12.73 8.80
CA GLY A 468 -4.67 13.70 8.23
C GLY A 468 -4.08 14.64 9.25
N SER A 469 -2.88 14.98 9.13
CA SER A 469 -1.89 15.59 9.99
C SER A 469 -1.71 17.08 9.77
N GLY A 470 -1.29 17.83 10.66
CA GLY A 470 -1.27 19.15 10.69
C GLY A 470 -0.13 20.06 11.05
N ALA A 471 -0.25 21.39 11.10
CA ALA A 471 0.80 22.39 11.30
C ALA A 471 0.45 23.44 12.35
N SER A 472 1.45 24.03 12.98
CA SER A 472 1.33 25.14 13.93
C SER A 472 1.37 26.54 13.27
N PRO A 473 0.82 27.58 13.90
CA PRO A 473 0.54 28.83 13.24
C PRO A 473 1.74 29.78 13.19
N SER A 474 2.23 30.04 12.00
CA SER A 474 2.61 31.39 11.65
C SER A 474 1.45 31.99 10.82
N GLN A 475 1.18 33.26 10.94
CA GLN A 475 0.13 33.96 10.18
C GLN A 475 0.33 33.70 8.69
N GLY A 476 -0.51 32.88 8.08
CA GLY A 476 -0.39 32.37 6.72
C GLY A 476 -0.28 30.84 6.75
N GLY A 477 -1.39 30.13 7.09
CA GLY A 477 -1.42 28.68 6.98
C GLY A 477 -1.47 28.23 5.52
N PRO A 478 -1.01 27.00 5.19
CA PRO A 478 -1.02 26.48 3.84
C PRO A 478 -2.42 26.60 3.26
N THR A 479 -2.55 27.44 2.26
CA THR A 479 -3.73 27.43 1.42
C THR A 479 -3.63 26.15 0.65
N VAL A 480 -4.61 25.26 0.79
CA VAL A 480 -4.86 24.21 -0.19
C VAL A 480 -5.17 24.96 -1.48
N ALA A 481 -4.15 25.29 -2.23
CA ALA A 481 -4.32 25.79 -3.58
C ALA A 481 -5.02 24.64 -4.31
N ALA A 482 -6.30 24.82 -4.60
CA ALA A 482 -7.02 23.93 -5.47
C ALA A 482 -6.25 23.93 -6.80
N THR A 483 -5.40 22.91 -6.98
CA THR A 483 -4.67 22.72 -8.21
C THR A 483 -5.70 22.29 -9.25
N GLY A 484 -6.19 23.24 -10.04
CA GLY A 484 -7.17 22.99 -11.10
C GLY A 484 -8.64 23.17 -10.67
N LYS A 485 -9.49 23.33 -11.69
CA LYS A 485 -10.94 23.43 -11.54
C LYS A 485 -11.54 22.08 -11.20
N VAL A 486 -12.19 21.98 -10.05
CA VAL A 486 -13.00 20.81 -9.67
C VAL A 486 -14.45 21.09 -10.06
N ILE A 487 -15.09 20.19 -10.80
CA ILE A 487 -16.52 20.25 -11.11
C ILE A 487 -17.25 19.06 -10.52
N ARG A 488 -18.47 19.30 -10.04
CA ARG A 488 -19.46 18.26 -9.73
C ARG A 488 -20.61 18.40 -10.74
N HIS A 489 -20.90 17.32 -11.45
CA HIS A 489 -21.93 17.29 -12.47
C HIS A 489 -22.79 16.04 -12.30
N VAL A 490 -24.11 16.20 -12.33
CA VAL A 490 -25.06 15.08 -12.33
C VAL A 490 -25.59 14.91 -13.75
N LEU A 491 -25.36 13.76 -14.33
CA LEU A 491 -25.87 13.43 -15.68
C LEU A 491 -27.41 13.34 -15.68
N PRO A 492 -28.06 13.50 -16.82
CA PRO A 492 -29.53 13.36 -16.92
C PRO A 492 -30.09 12.05 -16.40
N ASN A 493 -29.31 10.98 -16.42
CA ASN A 493 -29.68 9.66 -15.88
C ASN A 493 -29.37 9.49 -14.38
N GLY A 494 -28.87 10.52 -13.71
CA GLY A 494 -28.62 10.52 -12.25
C GLY A 494 -27.20 10.16 -11.84
N LEU A 495 -26.32 9.71 -12.74
CA LEU A 495 -24.92 9.43 -12.40
C LEU A 495 -24.22 10.74 -11.96
N THR A 496 -23.53 10.68 -10.83
CA THR A 496 -22.75 11.81 -10.35
C THR A 496 -21.29 11.68 -10.80
N LEU A 497 -20.80 12.71 -11.47
CA LEU A 497 -19.40 12.87 -11.85
C LEU A 497 -18.75 14.00 -11.03
N ILE A 498 -17.57 13.70 -10.47
CA ILE A 498 -16.63 14.73 -10.00
C ILE A 498 -15.40 14.65 -10.89
N ALA A 499 -15.00 15.75 -11.50
CA ALA A 499 -13.84 15.80 -12.37
C ALA A 499 -12.89 16.92 -11.92
N ALA A 500 -11.60 16.61 -11.91
CA ALA A 500 -10.55 17.54 -11.55
C ALA A 500 -9.34 17.40 -12.47
N GLU A 501 -8.79 18.52 -12.89
CA GLU A 501 -7.55 18.56 -13.66
C GLU A 501 -6.35 18.45 -12.70
N ASN A 502 -5.41 17.55 -13.01
CA ASN A 502 -4.14 17.43 -12.35
C ASN A 502 -3.08 16.93 -13.35
N ARG A 503 -2.16 17.79 -13.74
CA ARG A 503 -1.16 17.53 -14.79
C ARG A 503 0.21 17.08 -14.26
N VAL A 504 0.26 16.61 -13.03
CA VAL A 504 1.51 16.13 -12.39
C VAL A 504 2.15 14.97 -13.16
N ALA A 505 1.32 14.12 -13.76
CA ALA A 505 1.74 13.03 -14.62
C ALA A 505 0.82 12.90 -15.83
N LYS A 506 1.32 12.29 -16.92
CA LYS A 506 0.55 11.96 -18.13
C LYS A 506 -0.37 10.75 -17.91
N SER A 507 -1.18 10.82 -16.86
CA SER A 507 -2.05 9.74 -16.41
C SER A 507 -3.38 10.28 -15.88
N LEU A 508 -4.33 9.38 -15.67
CA LEU A 508 -5.58 9.66 -14.94
C LEU A 508 -5.82 8.57 -13.90
N ALA A 509 -6.47 8.99 -12.82
CA ALA A 509 -7.01 8.14 -11.77
C ALA A 509 -8.53 8.23 -11.74
N ILE A 510 -9.19 7.09 -11.61
CA ILE A 510 -10.63 6.99 -11.38
C ILE A 510 -10.83 6.37 -10.00
N LYS A 511 -11.57 7.05 -9.16
CA LYS A 511 -12.19 6.51 -7.94
C LYS A 511 -13.69 6.67 -8.06
N GLY A 512 -14.42 5.68 -7.60
CA GLY A 512 -15.87 5.79 -7.63
C GLY A 512 -16.49 4.76 -6.72
N TYR A 513 -17.80 4.77 -6.65
CA TYR A 513 -18.54 3.75 -5.95
C TYR A 513 -19.94 3.55 -6.54
N VAL A 514 -20.48 2.37 -6.30
CA VAL A 514 -21.91 2.06 -6.46
C VAL A 514 -22.48 1.77 -5.07
N LEU A 515 -23.64 2.34 -4.71
CA LEU A 515 -24.32 2.04 -3.44
C LEU A 515 -24.96 0.63 -3.46
N ALA A 516 -24.11 -0.38 -3.58
CA ALA A 516 -24.48 -1.79 -3.75
C ALA A 516 -23.65 -2.73 -2.85
N GLY A 517 -23.26 -2.25 -1.66
CA GLY A 517 -22.46 -3.05 -0.72
C GLY A 517 -23.24 -4.12 0.05
N PRO A 518 -22.55 -4.94 0.86
CA PRO A 518 -23.11 -6.04 1.67
C PRO A 518 -24.27 -5.69 2.60
N VAL A 519 -24.41 -4.44 2.98
CA VAL A 519 -25.61 -3.97 3.72
C VAL A 519 -26.92 -4.19 2.94
N GLN A 520 -26.84 -4.43 1.62
CA GLN A 520 -27.96 -4.74 0.73
C GLN A 520 -28.24 -6.23 0.62
N ASP A 521 -27.40 -7.11 1.17
CA ASP A 521 -27.57 -8.55 1.07
C ASP A 521 -28.92 -8.99 1.67
N PRO A 522 -29.69 -9.79 0.96
CA PRO A 522 -30.93 -10.37 1.55
C PRO A 522 -30.58 -11.29 2.71
N PRO A 523 -31.54 -11.51 3.66
CA PRO A 523 -31.36 -12.52 4.68
C PRO A 523 -31.03 -13.89 4.07
N GLY A 524 -30.05 -14.60 4.62
CA GLY A 524 -29.59 -15.90 4.14
C GLY A 524 -28.79 -15.87 2.85
N LYS A 525 -28.34 -14.69 2.39
CA LYS A 525 -27.50 -14.49 1.19
C LYS A 525 -26.30 -13.56 1.49
N SER A 526 -25.80 -13.59 2.72
CA SER A 526 -24.62 -12.79 3.10
C SER A 526 -23.41 -13.17 2.25
N GLY A 527 -22.77 -12.17 1.63
CA GLY A 527 -21.68 -12.33 0.66
C GLY A 527 -22.13 -12.18 -0.80
N LEU A 528 -23.43 -11.99 -1.06
CA LEU A 528 -23.95 -11.83 -2.42
C LEU A 528 -23.42 -10.55 -3.09
N ALA A 529 -23.40 -9.43 -2.39
CA ALA A 529 -22.83 -8.17 -2.89
C ALA A 529 -21.34 -8.33 -3.23
N THR A 530 -20.60 -8.99 -2.36
CA THR A 530 -19.16 -9.24 -2.55
C THR A 530 -18.93 -10.11 -3.78
N LEU A 531 -19.69 -11.20 -3.91
CA LEU A 531 -19.61 -12.09 -5.07
C LEU A 531 -19.99 -11.36 -6.37
N THR A 532 -21.06 -10.54 -6.34
CA THR A 532 -21.48 -9.75 -7.51
C THR A 532 -20.40 -8.77 -7.95
N ALA A 533 -19.81 -8.05 -7.00
CA ALA A 533 -18.73 -7.09 -7.28
C ALA A 533 -17.48 -7.75 -7.92
N GLU A 534 -17.16 -8.98 -7.53
CA GLU A 534 -16.07 -9.75 -8.13
C GLU A 534 -16.43 -10.25 -9.53
N LEU A 535 -17.69 -10.57 -9.76
CA LEU A 535 -18.15 -11.17 -11.01
C LEU A 535 -18.40 -10.18 -12.14
N VAL A 536 -18.60 -8.88 -11.87
CA VAL A 536 -18.82 -7.87 -12.93
C VAL A 536 -17.65 -7.72 -13.89
N THR A 537 -16.45 -8.10 -13.46
CA THR A 537 -15.23 -8.08 -14.30
C THR A 537 -14.90 -9.44 -14.92
N ARG A 538 -15.77 -10.47 -14.73
CA ARG A 538 -15.49 -11.84 -15.16
C ARG A 538 -16.28 -12.26 -16.42
N GLY A 539 -16.43 -11.35 -17.33
CA GLY A 539 -17.05 -11.55 -18.63
C GLY A 539 -18.26 -10.68 -18.84
N THR A 540 -18.42 -10.24 -20.07
CA THR A 540 -19.53 -9.46 -20.60
C THR A 540 -20.20 -10.23 -21.73
N ALA A 541 -21.19 -9.66 -22.38
CA ALA A 541 -21.85 -10.28 -23.53
C ALA A 541 -20.89 -10.46 -24.74
N THR A 542 -19.81 -9.69 -24.80
CA THR A 542 -18.90 -9.60 -25.95
C THR A 542 -17.50 -10.11 -25.66
N GLN A 543 -17.09 -10.22 -24.38
CA GLN A 543 -15.74 -10.57 -23.98
C GLN A 543 -15.73 -11.53 -22.79
N THR A 544 -14.80 -12.49 -22.84
CA THR A 544 -14.49 -13.38 -21.71
C THR A 544 -13.75 -12.63 -20.60
N ALA A 545 -13.58 -13.26 -19.43
CA ALA A 545 -12.79 -12.72 -18.32
C ALA A 545 -11.33 -12.44 -18.74
N ASP A 546 -10.73 -13.36 -19.49
CA ASP A 546 -9.35 -13.24 -19.97
C ASP A 546 -9.18 -12.09 -20.97
N GLU A 547 -10.12 -11.93 -21.90
CA GLU A 547 -10.08 -10.85 -22.89
C GLU A 547 -10.26 -9.48 -22.23
N LEU A 548 -11.13 -9.39 -21.21
CA LEU A 548 -11.29 -8.17 -20.41
C LEU A 548 -10.02 -7.82 -19.65
N ALA A 549 -9.41 -8.79 -18.99
CA ALA A 549 -8.16 -8.60 -18.25
C ALA A 549 -7.02 -8.21 -19.20
N GLU A 550 -6.83 -8.96 -20.30
CA GLU A 550 -5.76 -8.70 -21.24
C GLU A 550 -5.91 -7.32 -21.91
N ARG A 551 -7.13 -6.87 -22.21
CA ARG A 551 -7.36 -5.55 -22.79
C ARG A 551 -6.82 -4.42 -21.91
N ILE A 552 -7.07 -4.49 -20.62
CA ILE A 552 -6.62 -3.47 -19.65
C ILE A 552 -5.13 -3.60 -19.36
N GLU A 553 -4.68 -4.82 -19.13
CA GLU A 553 -3.27 -5.11 -18.82
C GLU A 553 -2.34 -4.79 -19.99
N PHE A 554 -2.79 -4.99 -21.25
CA PHE A 554 -2.03 -4.60 -22.45
C PHE A 554 -1.75 -3.09 -22.54
N LEU A 555 -2.65 -2.27 -22.00
CA LEU A 555 -2.48 -0.82 -21.95
C LEU A 555 -1.58 -0.37 -20.78
N GLY A 556 -1.16 -1.27 -19.89
CA GLY A 556 -0.55 -0.94 -18.63
C GLY A 556 -1.51 -0.24 -17.66
N ALA A 557 -2.81 -0.35 -17.91
CA ALA A 557 -3.83 0.20 -17.03
C ALA A 557 -4.16 -0.79 -15.90
N THR A 558 -4.67 -0.25 -14.79
CA THR A 558 -5.25 -1.05 -13.71
C THR A 558 -6.73 -0.76 -13.59
N SER A 559 -7.52 -1.79 -13.31
CA SER A 559 -8.95 -1.67 -13.03
C SER A 559 -9.33 -2.64 -11.92
N SER A 560 -10.09 -2.16 -10.94
CA SER A 560 -10.56 -2.98 -9.82
C SER A 560 -11.96 -2.53 -9.39
N ILE A 561 -12.87 -3.48 -9.29
CA ILE A 561 -14.22 -3.29 -8.74
C ILE A 561 -14.34 -4.23 -7.56
N ARG A 562 -14.49 -3.68 -6.35
CA ARG A 562 -14.47 -4.48 -5.11
C ARG A 562 -15.56 -4.05 -4.15
N SER A 563 -16.11 -5.04 -3.45
CA SER A 563 -17.07 -4.79 -2.38
C SER A 563 -16.39 -4.13 -1.18
N GLU A 564 -17.02 -3.08 -0.69
CA GLU A 564 -16.76 -2.43 0.60
C GLU A 564 -18.00 -2.68 1.49
N ARG A 565 -18.02 -2.24 2.74
CA ARG A 565 -19.13 -2.57 3.63
C ARG A 565 -20.50 -2.05 3.15
N GLU A 566 -20.56 -0.86 2.61
CA GLU A 566 -21.81 -0.21 2.17
C GLU A 566 -21.83 0.12 0.67
N THR A 567 -20.70 0.03 0.02
CA THR A 567 -20.51 0.36 -1.38
C THR A 567 -19.80 -0.75 -2.14
N VAL A 568 -19.82 -0.64 -3.45
CA VAL A 568 -18.88 -1.31 -4.34
C VAL A 568 -17.92 -0.24 -4.85
N GLY A 569 -16.68 -0.30 -4.43
CA GLY A 569 -15.65 0.65 -4.84
C GLY A 569 -15.14 0.38 -6.25
N ILE A 570 -14.94 1.44 -7.01
CA ILE A 570 -14.38 1.45 -8.37
C ILE A 570 -13.03 2.13 -8.30
N THR A 571 -11.99 1.52 -8.84
CA THR A 571 -10.65 2.10 -8.94
C THR A 571 -10.05 1.79 -10.29
N ALA A 572 -9.49 2.78 -10.98
CA ALA A 572 -8.68 2.55 -12.16
C ALA A 572 -7.56 3.60 -12.27
N GLN A 573 -6.43 3.20 -12.85
CA GLN A 573 -5.34 4.09 -13.23
C GLN A 573 -4.89 3.76 -14.65
N MET A 574 -4.57 4.79 -15.43
CA MET A 574 -4.16 4.63 -16.81
C MET A 574 -3.35 5.82 -17.29
N LEU A 575 -2.59 5.62 -18.35
CA LEU A 575 -2.00 6.73 -19.10
C LEU A 575 -3.10 7.53 -19.81
N THR A 576 -2.88 8.83 -20.00
CA THR A 576 -3.87 9.77 -20.57
C THR A 576 -4.42 9.30 -21.92
N GLU A 577 -3.59 8.70 -22.75
CA GLU A 577 -3.96 8.18 -24.08
C GLU A 577 -4.95 7.01 -24.04
N HIS A 578 -5.06 6.32 -22.90
CA HIS A 578 -5.89 5.13 -22.73
C HIS A 578 -7.23 5.41 -22.00
N PHE A 579 -7.49 6.65 -21.62
CA PHE A 579 -8.65 7.04 -20.81
C PHE A 579 -9.98 6.55 -21.38
N ASP A 580 -10.25 6.81 -22.66
CA ASP A 580 -11.54 6.46 -23.27
C ASP A 580 -11.74 4.93 -23.34
N VAL A 581 -10.67 4.16 -23.54
CA VAL A 581 -10.73 2.69 -23.57
C VAL A 581 -11.02 2.12 -22.17
N VAL A 582 -10.34 2.64 -21.14
CA VAL A 582 -10.54 2.19 -19.76
C VAL A 582 -11.92 2.61 -19.24
N LEU A 583 -12.37 3.80 -19.59
CA LEU A 583 -13.72 4.28 -19.24
C LEU A 583 -14.80 3.39 -19.88
N GLY A 584 -14.64 3.02 -21.15
CA GLY A 584 -15.52 2.08 -21.86
C GLY A 584 -15.54 0.69 -21.20
N HIS A 585 -14.36 0.19 -20.78
CA HIS A 585 -14.26 -1.07 -20.04
C HIS A 585 -15.04 -1.03 -18.72
N LEU A 586 -14.88 0.03 -17.93
CA LEU A 586 -15.64 0.18 -16.68
C LEU A 586 -17.15 0.22 -16.94
N ALA A 587 -17.59 0.94 -17.98
CA ALA A 587 -19.00 1.00 -18.35
C ALA A 587 -19.53 -0.37 -18.74
N GLU A 588 -18.81 -1.13 -19.54
CA GLU A 588 -19.20 -2.48 -19.96
C GLU A 588 -19.32 -3.42 -18.75
N CYS A 589 -18.34 -3.41 -17.84
CA CYS A 589 -18.37 -4.21 -16.62
C CYS A 589 -19.52 -3.84 -15.68
N LEU A 590 -19.80 -2.54 -15.51
CA LEU A 590 -20.82 -2.09 -14.59
C LEU A 590 -22.25 -2.24 -15.14
N ARG A 591 -22.44 -2.15 -16.46
CA ARG A 591 -23.76 -2.09 -17.09
C ARG A 591 -24.26 -3.44 -17.62
N ALA A 592 -23.35 -4.27 -18.14
CA ALA A 592 -23.70 -5.45 -18.91
C ALA A 592 -22.81 -6.68 -18.65
N PRO A 593 -22.55 -7.04 -17.39
CA PRO A 593 -21.81 -8.28 -17.09
C PRO A 593 -22.66 -9.51 -17.46
N ALA A 594 -22.03 -10.55 -18.00
CA ALA A 594 -22.71 -11.77 -18.43
C ALA A 594 -22.93 -12.80 -17.33
N PHE A 595 -22.10 -12.75 -16.28
CA PHE A 595 -22.09 -13.73 -15.18
C PHE A 595 -22.02 -15.19 -15.69
N PRO A 596 -20.97 -15.60 -16.39
CA PRO A 596 -20.86 -16.96 -16.90
C PRO A 596 -20.96 -17.99 -15.77
N PRO A 597 -21.70 -19.10 -15.93
CA PRO A 597 -21.91 -20.08 -14.85
C PRO A 597 -20.60 -20.63 -14.27
N ASP A 598 -19.59 -20.82 -15.11
CA ASP A 598 -18.28 -21.32 -14.68
C ASP A 598 -17.54 -20.31 -13.84
N GLU A 599 -17.56 -19.03 -14.20
CA GLU A 599 -16.98 -17.96 -13.41
C GLU A 599 -17.71 -17.76 -12.07
N VAL A 600 -19.03 -17.94 -12.04
CA VAL A 600 -19.77 -17.93 -10.76
C VAL A 600 -19.32 -19.07 -9.85
N ARG A 601 -19.15 -20.30 -10.37
CA ARG A 601 -18.62 -21.42 -9.58
C ARG A 601 -17.20 -21.16 -9.05
N LYS A 602 -16.31 -20.65 -9.90
CA LYS A 602 -14.95 -20.27 -9.50
C LYS A 602 -14.96 -19.19 -8.41
N ALA A 603 -15.76 -18.15 -8.58
CA ALA A 603 -15.85 -17.06 -7.62
C ALA A 603 -16.40 -17.51 -6.26
N VAL A 604 -17.44 -18.36 -6.25
CA VAL A 604 -17.93 -19.01 -5.01
C VAL A 604 -16.83 -19.81 -4.32
N GLY A 605 -16.07 -20.61 -5.06
CA GLY A 605 -14.93 -21.37 -4.52
C GLY A 605 -13.85 -20.47 -3.93
N GLN A 606 -13.53 -19.35 -4.59
CA GLN A 606 -12.58 -18.36 -4.11
C GLN A 606 -13.07 -17.63 -2.86
N LEU A 607 -14.36 -17.27 -2.82
CA LEU A 607 -14.95 -16.63 -1.66
C LEU A 607 -14.99 -17.56 -0.43
N ARG A 608 -15.29 -18.86 -0.63
CA ARG A 608 -15.14 -19.88 0.42
C ARG A 608 -13.73 -19.92 0.98
N SER A 609 -12.75 -20.02 0.10
CA SER A 609 -11.34 -20.04 0.50
C SER A 609 -10.92 -18.77 1.25
N ARG A 610 -11.51 -17.62 0.93
CA ARG A 610 -11.31 -16.37 1.67
C ARG A 610 -11.92 -16.44 3.06
N LEU A 611 -13.15 -16.92 3.18
CA LEU A 611 -13.82 -17.10 4.47
C LEU A 611 -13.06 -18.05 5.40
N ASP A 612 -12.51 -19.14 4.84
CA ASP A 612 -11.68 -20.07 5.62
C ASP A 612 -10.41 -19.39 6.14
N ARG A 613 -9.75 -18.54 5.32
CA ARG A 613 -8.59 -17.73 5.76
C ARG A 613 -8.98 -16.70 6.83
N GLU A 614 -10.06 -15.96 6.62
CA GLU A 614 -10.52 -14.94 7.58
C GLU A 614 -10.94 -15.56 8.93
N ALA A 615 -11.37 -16.83 8.94
CA ALA A 615 -11.66 -17.55 10.17
C ALA A 615 -10.39 -17.87 11.00
N GLU A 616 -9.23 -17.84 10.38
CA GLU A 616 -7.93 -18.08 11.03
C GLU A 616 -7.11 -16.78 11.25
N ASP A 617 -7.56 -15.65 10.70
CA ASP A 617 -6.94 -14.35 10.94
C ASP A 617 -7.51 -13.73 12.23
N PRO A 618 -6.69 -13.56 13.29
CA PRO A 618 -7.15 -13.01 14.55
C PRO A 618 -7.77 -11.61 14.43
N LYS A 619 -7.26 -10.78 13.50
CA LYS A 619 -7.80 -9.42 13.27
C LYS A 619 -9.17 -9.46 12.59
N ALA A 620 -9.35 -10.33 11.59
CA ALA A 620 -10.62 -10.52 10.92
C ALA A 620 -11.68 -11.08 11.88
N VAL A 621 -11.29 -12.08 12.68
CA VAL A 621 -12.16 -12.64 13.72
C VAL A 621 -12.56 -11.58 14.75
N ALA A 622 -11.62 -10.81 15.27
CA ALA A 622 -11.89 -9.77 16.25
C ALA A 622 -12.82 -8.70 15.70
N ARG A 623 -12.61 -8.25 14.46
CA ARG A 623 -13.46 -7.25 13.79
C ARG A 623 -14.88 -7.78 13.56
N ARG A 624 -15.03 -8.99 13.06
CA ARG A 624 -16.33 -9.63 12.83
C ARG A 624 -17.12 -9.74 14.14
N GLU A 625 -16.49 -10.25 15.19
CA GLU A 625 -17.12 -10.40 16.50
C GLU A 625 -17.47 -9.05 17.13
N LEU A 626 -16.62 -8.03 16.95
CA LEU A 626 -16.90 -6.69 17.42
C LEU A 626 -18.19 -6.15 16.80
N PHE A 627 -18.33 -6.19 15.47
CA PHE A 627 -19.54 -5.73 14.79
C PHE A 627 -20.78 -6.55 15.15
N ALA A 628 -20.64 -7.86 15.32
CA ALA A 628 -21.73 -8.73 15.76
C ALA A 628 -22.21 -8.41 17.19
N HIS A 629 -21.38 -7.79 18.03
CA HIS A 629 -21.75 -7.38 19.38
C HIS A 629 -22.17 -5.91 19.48
N LEU A 630 -21.69 -5.05 18.57
CA LEU A 630 -22.10 -3.64 18.49
C LEU A 630 -23.49 -3.49 17.88
N PHE A 631 -23.89 -4.37 16.98
CA PHE A 631 -25.11 -4.27 16.22
C PHE A 631 -26.01 -5.53 16.43
N PRO A 632 -27.31 -5.40 16.60
CA PRO A 632 -28.22 -6.55 16.68
C PRO A 632 -28.32 -7.26 15.32
N PRO A 633 -28.72 -8.53 15.27
CA PRO A 633 -28.82 -9.31 14.02
C PRO A 633 -29.71 -8.69 12.94
N SER A 634 -30.68 -7.86 13.33
CA SER A 634 -31.54 -7.11 12.41
C SER A 634 -30.88 -5.90 11.76
N HIS A 635 -29.76 -5.43 12.31
CA HIS A 635 -29.05 -4.26 11.80
C HIS A 635 -28.15 -4.64 10.61
N PRO A 636 -28.15 -3.88 9.51
CA PRO A 636 -27.32 -4.20 8.33
C PRO A 636 -25.82 -4.36 8.62
N LEU A 637 -25.28 -3.56 9.53
CA LEU A 637 -23.85 -3.59 9.90
C LEU A 637 -23.46 -4.78 10.79
N HIS A 638 -24.44 -5.57 11.30
CA HIS A 638 -24.14 -6.81 12.01
C HIS A 638 -23.46 -7.85 11.12
N ARG A 639 -23.75 -7.81 9.82
CA ARG A 639 -23.28 -8.81 8.87
C ARG A 639 -21.80 -8.60 8.52
N ASP A 640 -21.11 -9.71 8.35
CA ASP A 640 -19.75 -9.67 7.80
C ASP A 640 -19.81 -9.32 6.31
N PRO A 641 -19.03 -8.35 5.82
CA PRO A 641 -18.97 -8.02 4.40
C PRO A 641 -18.55 -9.18 3.50
N THR A 642 -17.70 -10.07 3.97
CA THR A 642 -17.26 -11.26 3.23
C THR A 642 -18.35 -12.32 3.16
N GLY A 643 -19.32 -12.28 4.08
CA GLY A 643 -20.42 -13.21 4.17
C GLY A 643 -20.25 -14.29 5.22
N ARG A 644 -21.13 -15.30 5.17
CA ARG A 644 -21.06 -16.53 5.96
C ARG A 644 -20.99 -17.71 5.01
N ARG A 645 -20.29 -18.77 5.43
CA ARG A 645 -20.09 -19.95 4.60
C ARG A 645 -21.41 -20.57 4.13
N GLU A 646 -22.36 -20.74 5.06
CA GLU A 646 -23.65 -21.35 4.78
C GLU A 646 -24.45 -20.52 3.77
N ASP A 647 -24.38 -19.20 3.87
CA ASP A 647 -25.06 -18.29 2.96
C ASP A 647 -24.42 -18.32 1.57
N VAL A 648 -23.09 -18.27 1.51
CA VAL A 648 -22.31 -18.29 0.25
C VAL A 648 -22.56 -19.57 -0.54
N ASP A 649 -22.68 -20.71 0.15
CA ASP A 649 -22.98 -22.00 -0.48
C ASP A 649 -24.37 -22.04 -1.15
N SER A 650 -25.29 -21.18 -0.70
CA SER A 650 -26.65 -21.06 -1.20
C SER A 650 -26.82 -20.07 -2.34
N ILE A 651 -25.80 -19.24 -2.64
CA ILE A 651 -25.88 -18.20 -3.68
C ILE A 651 -25.88 -18.84 -5.08
N THR A 652 -26.88 -18.47 -5.87
CA THR A 652 -27.01 -18.89 -7.26
C THR A 652 -26.66 -17.77 -8.24
N ARG A 653 -26.44 -18.12 -9.51
CA ARG A 653 -26.27 -17.14 -10.59
C ARG A 653 -27.46 -16.18 -10.67
N GLU A 654 -28.66 -16.69 -10.52
CA GLU A 654 -29.91 -15.91 -10.56
C GLU A 654 -29.97 -14.89 -9.42
N ASP A 655 -29.42 -15.21 -8.25
CA ASP A 655 -29.28 -14.24 -7.14
C ASP A 655 -28.35 -13.11 -7.53
N VAL A 656 -27.19 -13.43 -8.14
CA VAL A 656 -26.22 -12.45 -8.63
C VAL A 656 -26.84 -11.54 -9.69
N VAL A 657 -27.52 -12.11 -10.68
CA VAL A 657 -28.20 -11.33 -11.73
C VAL A 657 -29.26 -10.41 -11.13
N ARG A 658 -30.11 -10.91 -10.24
CA ARG A 658 -31.14 -10.09 -9.57
C ARG A 658 -30.52 -8.97 -8.73
N PHE A 659 -29.44 -9.26 -8.01
CA PHE A 659 -28.74 -8.26 -7.19
C PHE A 659 -28.15 -7.16 -8.07
N HIS A 660 -27.42 -7.52 -9.12
CA HIS A 660 -26.86 -6.60 -10.08
C HIS A 660 -27.96 -5.74 -10.72
N THR A 661 -28.96 -6.37 -11.33
CA THR A 661 -30.08 -5.65 -11.98
C THR A 661 -30.75 -4.67 -11.02
N ARG A 662 -30.84 -5.01 -9.74
CA ARG A 662 -31.52 -4.15 -8.74
C ARG A 662 -30.68 -2.99 -8.25
N PHE A 663 -29.38 -3.17 -8.05
CA PHE A 663 -28.56 -2.21 -7.30
C PHE A 663 -27.50 -1.49 -8.13
N TYR A 664 -27.17 -1.98 -9.34
CA TYR A 664 -26.22 -1.27 -10.20
C TYR A 664 -26.99 -0.38 -11.18
N SER A 665 -27.06 0.89 -10.84
CA SER A 665 -27.77 1.90 -11.64
C SER A 665 -27.02 3.25 -11.59
N PRO A 666 -27.24 4.14 -12.58
CA PRO A 666 -26.52 5.40 -12.64
C PRO A 666 -26.75 6.29 -11.42
N GLU A 667 -27.98 6.34 -10.86
CA GLU A 667 -28.30 7.21 -9.71
C GLU A 667 -27.61 6.75 -8.41
N ARG A 668 -27.12 5.54 -8.39
CA ARG A 668 -26.38 4.95 -7.27
C ARG A 668 -24.88 4.98 -7.47
N THR A 669 -24.44 5.52 -8.63
CA THR A 669 -23.04 5.52 -9.06
C THR A 669 -22.47 6.91 -8.99
N VAL A 670 -21.30 7.00 -8.36
CA VAL A 670 -20.45 8.18 -8.36
C VAL A 670 -19.13 7.82 -9.01
N LEU A 671 -18.69 8.64 -9.95
CA LEU A 671 -17.37 8.56 -10.55
C LEU A 671 -16.59 9.83 -10.23
N VAL A 672 -15.37 9.68 -9.74
CA VAL A 672 -14.40 10.75 -9.55
C VAL A 672 -13.23 10.49 -10.48
N VAL A 673 -12.93 11.44 -11.35
CA VAL A 673 -11.86 11.35 -12.33
C VAL A 673 -10.89 12.51 -12.13
N VAL A 674 -9.63 12.18 -11.89
CA VAL A 674 -8.57 13.18 -11.67
C VAL A 674 -7.39 12.87 -12.59
N GLY A 675 -6.89 13.86 -13.32
CA GLY A 675 -5.69 13.65 -14.12
C GLY A 675 -5.45 14.68 -15.23
N ASP A 676 -4.65 14.28 -16.19
CA ASP A 676 -4.14 15.12 -17.27
C ASP A 676 -5.18 15.30 -18.41
N ARG A 677 -6.38 15.73 -18.05
CA ARG A 677 -7.44 16.21 -18.93
C ARG A 677 -8.25 17.30 -18.24
N THR A 678 -8.82 18.19 -19.00
CA THR A 678 -9.72 19.21 -18.47
C THR A 678 -11.01 18.58 -17.94
N PRO A 679 -11.66 19.18 -16.93
CA PRO A 679 -12.94 18.67 -16.42
C PRO A 679 -14.02 18.59 -17.51
N GLU A 680 -14.00 19.48 -18.49
CA GLU A 680 -14.92 19.49 -19.63
C GLU A 680 -14.71 18.29 -20.56
N GLU A 681 -13.46 17.93 -20.86
CA GLU A 681 -13.12 16.72 -21.66
C GLU A 681 -13.53 15.45 -20.92
N ILE A 682 -13.25 15.38 -19.60
CA ILE A 682 -13.65 14.26 -18.74
C ILE A 682 -15.18 14.14 -18.76
N ARG A 683 -15.91 15.23 -18.55
CA ARG A 683 -17.37 15.25 -18.56
C ARG A 683 -17.92 14.75 -19.89
N ALA A 684 -17.42 15.25 -20.99
CA ALA A 684 -17.87 14.85 -22.33
C ALA A 684 -17.63 13.35 -22.59
N ALA A 685 -16.51 12.78 -22.13
CA ALA A 685 -16.21 11.36 -22.23
C ALA A 685 -17.19 10.52 -21.38
N VAL A 686 -17.44 10.92 -20.14
CA VAL A 686 -18.36 10.20 -19.24
C VAL A 686 -19.81 10.28 -19.75
N GLU A 687 -20.26 11.44 -20.26
CA GLU A 687 -21.57 11.58 -20.89
C GLU A 687 -21.74 10.65 -22.10
N ARG A 688 -20.75 10.55 -22.98
CA ARG A 688 -20.78 9.61 -24.12
C ARG A 688 -20.83 8.16 -23.68
N THR A 689 -20.15 7.80 -22.60
CA THR A 689 -19.94 6.41 -22.19
C THR A 689 -21.05 5.89 -21.27
N PHE A 690 -21.60 6.75 -20.42
CA PHE A 690 -22.59 6.39 -19.39
C PHE A 690 -23.94 7.06 -19.57
N GLY A 691 -24.08 8.04 -20.46
CA GLY A 691 -25.30 8.84 -20.57
C GLY A 691 -26.55 8.06 -20.99
N ASP A 692 -26.39 6.98 -21.71
CA ASP A 692 -27.45 6.06 -22.14
C ASP A 692 -27.72 4.92 -21.15
N TRP A 693 -27.03 4.87 -20.01
CA TRP A 693 -27.32 3.90 -18.96
C TRP A 693 -28.69 4.19 -18.34
N PRO A 694 -29.68 3.26 -18.46
CA PRO A 694 -31.05 3.57 -18.05
C PRO A 694 -31.12 3.77 -16.52
N PRO A 695 -31.84 4.80 -16.06
CA PRO A 695 -32.07 5.02 -14.64
C PRO A 695 -33.00 3.97 -14.03
N GLN A 696 -32.80 3.68 -12.76
CA GLN A 696 -33.62 2.75 -12.01
C GLN A 696 -33.82 3.23 -10.58
N ALA A 697 -35.02 3.65 -10.25
CA ALA A 697 -35.35 4.10 -8.90
C ALA A 697 -35.29 2.95 -7.89
N VAL A 698 -34.24 2.92 -7.09
CA VAL A 698 -34.10 1.99 -5.96
C VAL A 698 -34.06 2.80 -4.67
N PRO A 699 -34.97 2.51 -3.71
CA PRO A 699 -34.92 3.19 -2.42
C PRO A 699 -33.58 3.00 -1.73
N SER A 700 -33.08 4.06 -1.12
CA SER A 700 -31.90 3.95 -0.25
C SER A 700 -32.23 3.03 0.92
N PRO A 701 -31.30 2.17 1.37
CA PRO A 701 -31.52 1.30 2.51
C PRO A 701 -31.78 2.13 3.77
N PRO A 702 -32.61 1.65 4.67
CA PRO A 702 -32.74 2.26 5.98
C PRO A 702 -31.40 2.20 6.70
N ARG A 703 -31.04 3.31 7.33
CA ARG A 703 -29.86 3.42 8.21
C ARG A 703 -30.36 3.55 9.65
N PRO A 704 -30.63 2.43 10.32
CA PRO A 704 -31.05 2.51 11.71
C PRO A 704 -29.92 3.05 12.56
N PRO A 705 -30.22 3.81 13.61
CA PRO A 705 -29.19 4.31 14.51
C PRO A 705 -28.47 3.15 15.20
N MET A 706 -27.24 3.37 15.61
CA MET A 706 -26.51 2.41 16.42
C MET A 706 -27.22 2.23 17.79
N PRO A 707 -27.47 1.00 18.24
CA PRO A 707 -28.12 0.78 19.54
C PRO A 707 -27.19 1.22 20.68
N GLY A 708 -27.76 1.78 21.72
CA GLY A 708 -27.01 2.10 22.93
C GLY A 708 -26.43 0.84 23.59
N ILE A 709 -25.16 0.86 23.92
CA ILE A 709 -24.49 -0.23 24.62
C ILE A 709 -24.85 -0.14 26.11
N ALA A 710 -25.67 -1.06 26.58
CA ALA A 710 -26.14 -1.10 27.97
C ALA A 710 -25.15 -1.76 28.93
N SER A 711 -24.24 -2.60 28.43
CA SER A 711 -23.22 -3.29 29.20
C SER A 711 -21.94 -3.43 28.34
N ALA A 712 -20.78 -3.55 28.99
CA ALA A 712 -19.50 -3.76 28.36
C ALA A 712 -19.13 -5.27 28.33
N PRO A 713 -19.67 -6.09 27.40
CA PRO A 713 -19.37 -7.51 27.38
C PRO A 713 -17.93 -7.73 26.94
N ARG A 714 -17.25 -8.64 27.66
CA ARG A 714 -15.98 -9.18 27.21
C ARG A 714 -16.16 -10.56 26.62
N ARG A 715 -15.64 -10.77 25.41
CA ARG A 715 -15.63 -12.06 24.73
C ARG A 715 -14.19 -12.43 24.40
N THR A 716 -13.78 -13.60 24.88
CA THR A 716 -12.48 -14.17 24.55
C THR A 716 -12.65 -15.34 23.59
N ILE A 717 -11.88 -15.34 22.50
CA ILE A 717 -11.90 -16.36 21.45
C ILE A 717 -10.51 -16.95 21.38
N THR A 718 -10.42 -18.27 21.42
CA THR A 718 -9.15 -18.98 21.34
C THR A 718 -8.89 -19.41 19.90
N LEU A 719 -7.79 -18.96 19.32
CA LEU A 719 -7.28 -19.41 18.02
C LEU A 719 -5.95 -20.15 18.20
N PRO A 720 -5.91 -21.46 17.92
CA PRO A 720 -4.66 -22.23 17.98
C PRO A 720 -3.64 -21.75 16.96
N GLY A 721 -2.37 -21.98 17.25
CA GLY A 721 -1.25 -21.71 16.34
C GLY A 721 -0.88 -20.24 16.19
N LYS A 722 -1.36 -19.38 17.10
CA LYS A 722 -0.99 -17.95 17.16
C LYS A 722 -0.11 -17.71 18.41
N SER A 723 0.74 -16.68 18.35
CA SER A 723 1.63 -16.33 19.47
C SER A 723 1.22 -15.04 20.17
N GLU A 724 0.38 -14.23 19.55
CA GLU A 724 -0.06 -12.93 20.03
C GLU A 724 -1.58 -12.86 20.13
N ALA A 725 -2.05 -11.98 20.98
CA ALA A 725 -3.46 -11.67 21.14
C ALA A 725 -3.82 -10.36 20.41
N ILE A 726 -4.98 -10.37 19.75
CA ILE A 726 -5.61 -9.16 19.22
C ILE A 726 -6.71 -8.73 20.17
N VAL A 727 -6.70 -7.46 20.53
CA VAL A 727 -7.75 -6.84 21.35
C VAL A 727 -8.42 -5.76 20.53
N MET A 728 -9.74 -5.80 20.48
CA MET A 728 -10.56 -4.71 19.96
C MET A 728 -11.57 -4.27 21.02
N LEU A 729 -11.58 -2.97 21.29
CA LEU A 729 -12.54 -2.32 22.18
C LEU A 729 -13.42 -1.44 21.29
N GLY A 730 -14.75 -1.58 21.38
CA GLY A 730 -15.66 -0.80 20.53
C GLY A 730 -16.86 -0.26 21.28
N GLY A 731 -17.25 0.96 20.96
CA GLY A 731 -18.37 1.68 21.56
C GLY A 731 -19.19 2.46 20.54
N ASN A 732 -20.25 3.10 21.03
CA ASN A 732 -20.97 4.09 20.25
C ASN A 732 -20.03 5.22 19.83
N GLY A 733 -20.34 5.86 18.73
CA GLY A 733 -19.51 6.93 18.19
C GLY A 733 -20.34 8.12 17.73
N ILE A 734 -20.08 8.62 16.53
CA ILE A 734 -20.65 9.88 16.03
C ILE A 734 -20.91 9.80 14.53
N THR A 735 -21.96 10.46 14.04
CA THR A 735 -22.18 10.61 12.60
C THR A 735 -21.25 11.65 11.99
N ARG A 736 -20.93 11.52 10.70
CA ARG A 736 -19.98 12.42 10.02
C ARG A 736 -20.51 13.85 9.83
N ASP A 737 -21.81 14.01 9.74
CA ASP A 737 -22.52 15.29 9.61
C ASP A 737 -22.82 15.99 10.95
N ASN A 738 -22.43 15.37 12.08
CA ASN A 738 -22.65 15.95 13.40
C ASN A 738 -21.77 17.21 13.57
N PRO A 739 -22.32 18.35 14.06
CA PRO A 739 -21.54 19.58 14.27
C PRO A 739 -20.34 19.41 15.23
N GLU A 740 -20.41 18.45 16.14
CA GLU A 740 -19.32 18.15 17.10
C GLU A 740 -18.28 17.17 16.54
N TYR A 741 -18.43 16.73 15.27
CA TYR A 741 -17.58 15.71 14.69
C TYR A 741 -16.09 16.09 14.74
N TYR A 742 -15.73 17.32 14.37
CA TYR A 742 -14.33 17.73 14.37
C TYR A 742 -13.73 17.82 15.78
N ALA A 743 -14.53 18.15 16.78
CA ALA A 743 -14.12 18.12 18.19
C ALA A 743 -13.83 16.69 18.66
N ALA A 744 -14.74 15.75 18.34
CA ALA A 744 -14.55 14.32 18.64
C ALA A 744 -13.37 13.72 17.87
N PHE A 745 -13.20 14.08 16.60
CA PHE A 745 -12.11 13.65 15.75
C PHE A 745 -10.74 14.09 16.31
N LEU A 746 -10.60 15.38 16.70
CA LEU A 746 -9.34 15.87 17.28
C LEU A 746 -9.06 15.23 18.65
N ALA A 747 -10.09 15.02 19.49
CA ALA A 747 -9.93 14.29 20.74
C ALA A 747 -9.44 12.85 20.52
N ASN A 748 -10.01 12.15 19.52
CA ASN A 748 -9.55 10.83 19.13
C ASN A 748 -8.11 10.82 18.60
N ARG A 749 -7.73 11.83 17.82
CA ARG A 749 -6.33 11.94 17.33
C ARG A 749 -5.33 12.05 18.46
N ILE A 750 -5.63 12.84 19.49
CA ILE A 750 -4.79 12.97 20.68
C ILE A 750 -4.70 11.63 21.42
N LEU A 751 -5.79 10.90 21.50
CA LEU A 751 -5.84 9.63 22.20
C LEU A 751 -5.05 8.52 21.50
N GLY A 752 -5.38 8.21 20.24
CA GLY A 752 -4.81 7.08 19.52
C GLY A 752 -5.06 7.11 18.00
N GLY A 753 -5.64 8.21 17.47
CA GLY A 753 -5.94 8.35 16.05
C GLY A 753 -4.78 8.99 15.23
N GLY A 754 -3.63 9.19 15.86
CA GLY A 754 -2.40 9.67 15.24
C GLY A 754 -1.37 8.55 15.06
N GLU A 755 -0.15 8.95 14.74
CA GLU A 755 1.00 8.03 14.64
C GLU A 755 1.64 7.75 16.02
N LEU A 756 2.94 7.83 16.16
CA LEU A 756 3.67 7.39 17.37
C LEU A 756 3.51 8.28 18.61
N ASN A 757 3.03 9.51 18.47
CA ASN A 757 2.98 10.50 19.57
C ASN A 757 1.61 10.61 20.28
N THR A 758 0.75 9.61 20.17
CA THR A 758 -0.56 9.60 20.84
C THR A 758 -0.46 9.12 22.28
N ARG A 759 -1.45 9.46 23.12
CA ARG A 759 -1.46 9.03 24.53
C ARG A 759 -1.42 7.50 24.68
N LEU A 760 -2.20 6.78 23.85
CA LEU A 760 -2.20 5.32 23.84
C LEU A 760 -0.85 4.74 23.41
N MET A 761 -0.23 5.30 22.36
CA MET A 761 1.09 4.85 21.91
C MET A 761 2.17 5.08 22.98
N LYS A 762 2.15 6.22 23.63
CA LYS A 762 3.07 6.50 24.73
C LYS A 762 2.90 5.49 25.87
N ALA A 763 1.68 5.33 26.37
CA ALA A 763 1.44 4.49 27.54
C ALA A 763 1.64 2.99 27.28
N LEU A 764 1.22 2.47 26.13
CA LEU A 764 1.25 1.03 25.85
C LEU A 764 2.53 0.58 25.14
N ARG A 765 3.06 1.38 24.22
CA ARG A 765 4.25 1.02 23.44
C ARG A 765 5.52 1.59 24.07
N GLN A 766 5.62 2.93 24.22
CA GLN A 766 6.87 3.57 24.61
C GLN A 766 7.22 3.31 26.07
N ASP A 767 6.28 3.53 26.98
CA ASP A 767 6.50 3.38 28.44
C ASP A 767 6.22 1.94 28.90
N GLY A 768 5.23 1.30 28.27
CA GLY A 768 4.73 0.00 28.72
C GLY A 768 5.40 -1.20 28.06
N GLY A 769 5.96 -1.08 26.87
CA GLY A 769 6.49 -2.19 26.07
C GLY A 769 5.49 -3.33 25.83
N MET A 770 4.18 -3.03 25.87
CA MET A 770 3.12 -4.04 25.82
C MET A 770 2.62 -4.35 24.41
N THR A 771 2.87 -3.47 23.46
CA THR A 771 2.35 -3.61 22.09
C THR A 771 3.33 -3.04 21.08
N TYR A 772 3.32 -3.58 19.86
CA TYR A 772 3.96 -2.94 18.71
C TYR A 772 3.18 -1.72 18.23
N GLY A 773 1.83 -1.74 18.32
CA GLY A 773 0.99 -0.64 17.92
C GLY A 773 -0.41 -0.69 18.52
N VAL A 774 -0.94 0.48 18.84
CA VAL A 774 -2.31 0.69 19.31
C VAL A 774 -2.91 1.91 18.63
N TYR A 775 -4.13 1.75 18.14
CA TYR A 775 -4.83 2.79 17.36
C TYR A 775 -6.26 2.94 17.84
N SER A 776 -6.78 4.18 17.78
CA SER A 776 -8.20 4.44 17.97
C SER A 776 -8.79 5.23 16.80
N TYR A 777 -10.00 4.92 16.39
CA TYR A 777 -10.64 5.54 15.22
C TYR A 777 -12.17 5.44 15.28
N PHE A 778 -12.83 6.37 14.61
CA PHE A 778 -14.24 6.24 14.25
C PHE A 778 -14.35 5.43 12.97
N HIS A 779 -14.92 4.23 13.04
CA HIS A 779 -14.96 3.31 11.89
C HIS A 779 -15.79 3.90 10.74
N PRO A 780 -15.28 4.03 9.51
CA PRO A 780 -15.97 4.73 8.43
C PRO A 780 -17.19 3.93 7.92
N VAL A 781 -18.37 4.37 8.31
CA VAL A 781 -19.68 3.92 7.80
C VAL A 781 -20.56 5.14 7.52
N LEU A 782 -21.60 4.96 6.70
CA LEU A 782 -22.49 6.04 6.27
C LEU A 782 -23.51 6.49 7.34
N GLY A 783 -23.51 5.87 8.49
CA GLY A 783 -24.35 6.23 9.64
C GLY A 783 -23.53 6.67 10.82
N GLU A 784 -24.01 6.31 12.02
CA GLU A 784 -23.25 6.50 13.25
C GLU A 784 -22.03 5.59 13.22
N ARG A 785 -20.86 6.21 13.32
CA ARG A 785 -19.56 5.55 13.23
C ARG A 785 -19.17 4.96 14.57
N PRO A 786 -19.04 3.62 14.72
CA PRO A 786 -18.51 3.04 15.95
C PRO A 786 -17.12 3.58 16.23
N TRP A 787 -16.85 3.92 17.50
CA TRP A 787 -15.53 4.23 17.95
C TRP A 787 -14.81 2.95 18.38
N VAL A 788 -13.58 2.74 17.92
CA VAL A 788 -12.84 1.50 18.09
C VAL A 788 -11.42 1.78 18.56
N VAL A 789 -10.93 1.00 19.53
CA VAL A 789 -9.50 0.85 19.84
C VAL A 789 -9.06 -0.54 19.39
N SER A 790 -7.95 -0.63 18.67
CA SER A 790 -7.36 -1.88 18.21
C SER A 790 -5.90 -1.96 18.64
N LEU A 791 -5.50 -3.07 19.26
CA LEU A 791 -4.11 -3.33 19.63
C LEU A 791 -3.76 -4.81 19.49
N GLN A 792 -2.47 -5.07 19.33
CA GLN A 792 -1.86 -6.41 19.29
C GLN A 792 -0.89 -6.51 20.47
N THR A 793 -0.92 -7.60 21.23
CA THR A 793 -0.12 -7.73 22.45
C THR A 793 0.20 -9.19 22.76
N GLY A 794 1.20 -9.40 23.61
CA GLY A 794 1.48 -10.74 24.15
C GLY A 794 0.30 -11.25 24.99
N PRO A 795 -0.04 -12.55 24.93
CA PRO A 795 -1.21 -13.11 25.65
C PRO A 795 -1.20 -12.83 27.16
N ALA A 796 -0.03 -12.82 27.80
CA ALA A 796 0.13 -12.51 29.21
C ALA A 796 -0.09 -11.02 29.56
N MET A 797 -0.09 -10.13 28.56
CA MET A 797 -0.21 -8.69 28.72
C MET A 797 -1.61 -8.16 28.45
N VAL A 798 -2.53 -8.99 27.95
CA VAL A 798 -3.87 -8.59 27.51
C VAL A 798 -4.59 -7.74 28.55
N ASP A 799 -4.71 -8.23 29.78
CA ASP A 799 -5.48 -7.53 30.83
C ASP A 799 -4.83 -6.21 31.23
N ARG A 800 -3.49 -6.19 31.31
CA ARG A 800 -2.72 -4.98 31.59
C ARG A 800 -2.84 -3.96 30.46
N ALA A 801 -2.79 -4.40 29.21
CA ALA A 801 -2.95 -3.53 28.05
C ALA A 801 -4.35 -2.90 27.98
N ILE A 802 -5.41 -3.70 28.22
CA ILE A 802 -6.79 -3.19 28.31
C ILE A 802 -6.91 -2.17 29.45
N ALA A 803 -6.44 -2.50 30.64
CA ALA A 803 -6.51 -1.60 31.80
C ALA A 803 -5.77 -0.29 31.55
N THR A 804 -4.60 -0.35 30.92
CA THR A 804 -3.82 0.84 30.54
C THR A 804 -4.55 1.67 29.49
N ALA A 805 -5.11 1.04 28.47
CA ALA A 805 -5.91 1.74 27.43
C ALA A 805 -7.11 2.46 28.03
N VAL A 806 -7.88 1.78 28.90
CA VAL A 806 -9.02 2.36 29.63
C VAL A 806 -8.58 3.53 30.51
N ALA A 807 -7.48 3.40 31.24
CA ALA A 807 -6.96 4.47 32.07
C ALA A 807 -6.56 5.72 31.27
N GLU A 808 -6.00 5.56 30.05
CA GLU A 808 -5.69 6.70 29.18
C GLU A 808 -6.97 7.37 28.63
N ILE A 809 -7.99 6.58 28.32
CA ILE A 809 -9.30 7.12 27.94
C ILE A 809 -9.89 7.96 29.09
N ASP A 810 -9.85 7.46 30.32
CA ASP A 810 -10.32 8.19 31.51
C ASP A 810 -9.49 9.47 31.71
N ARG A 811 -8.17 9.39 31.57
CA ARG A 811 -7.30 10.58 31.67
C ARG A 811 -7.62 11.63 30.62
N LEU A 812 -7.92 11.23 29.38
CA LEU A 812 -8.35 12.16 28.33
C LEU A 812 -9.64 12.86 28.73
N ARG A 813 -10.61 12.12 29.26
CA ARG A 813 -11.92 12.65 29.65
C ARG A 813 -11.88 13.54 30.90
N ASP A 814 -11.06 13.19 31.91
CA ASP A 814 -11.08 13.81 33.21
C ASP A 814 -10.03 14.92 33.37
N ARG A 815 -8.81 14.72 32.86
CA ARG A 815 -7.72 15.67 33.04
C ARG A 815 -7.63 16.74 31.95
N GLY A 816 -8.40 16.58 30.88
CA GLY A 816 -8.49 17.54 29.83
C GLY A 816 -7.49 17.33 28.67
N ILE A 817 -7.72 18.15 27.67
CA ILE A 817 -6.89 18.26 26.48
C ILE A 817 -6.16 19.58 26.57
N THR A 818 -4.84 19.57 26.47
CA THR A 818 -4.03 20.78 26.50
C THR A 818 -4.14 21.54 25.16
N ALA A 819 -3.86 22.84 25.18
CA ALA A 819 -3.80 23.61 23.96
C ALA A 819 -2.71 23.11 23.02
N GLU A 820 -1.59 22.61 23.56
CA GLU A 820 -0.49 22.07 22.80
C GLU A 820 -0.88 20.76 22.11
N GLU A 821 -1.47 19.79 22.80
CA GLU A 821 -1.98 18.55 22.20
C GLU A 821 -3.01 18.81 21.09
N LEU A 822 -3.89 19.80 21.29
CA LEU A 822 -4.87 20.16 20.28
C LEU A 822 -4.22 20.77 19.05
N GLU A 823 -3.21 21.64 19.22
CA GLU A 823 -2.46 22.20 18.08
C GLU A 823 -1.67 21.12 17.34
N GLU A 824 -1.06 20.20 18.07
CA GLU A 824 -0.39 19.04 17.46
C GLU A 824 -1.38 18.20 16.64
N ALA A 825 -2.53 17.83 17.22
CA ALA A 825 -3.55 17.05 16.54
C ALA A 825 -4.15 17.79 15.33
N ARG A 826 -4.42 19.10 15.48
CA ARG A 826 -4.93 19.96 14.40
C ARG A 826 -3.91 20.08 13.29
N ALA A 827 -2.67 20.39 13.70
CA ALA A 827 -1.52 20.49 12.85
C ALA A 827 -1.38 19.16 12.10
N ALA A 828 -1.38 17.99 12.77
CA ALA A 828 -1.37 16.68 12.21
C ALA A 828 -2.57 16.40 11.27
N ALA A 829 -3.77 16.90 11.44
CA ALA A 829 -4.89 16.73 10.55
C ALA A 829 -4.80 17.51 9.22
N LEU A 830 -4.26 18.73 9.24
CA LEU A 830 -4.20 19.56 8.03
C LEU A 830 -3.19 19.10 6.99
N GLY A 831 -1.99 18.70 7.42
CA GLY A 831 -0.96 18.30 6.45
C GLY A 831 -1.25 16.95 5.77
N SER A 832 -1.88 15.93 6.43
CA SER A 832 -2.25 14.72 5.67
C SER A 832 -3.29 15.00 4.62
N LEU A 833 -4.19 15.99 4.83
CA LEU A 833 -5.06 16.37 3.71
C LEU A 833 -4.20 16.85 2.53
N VAL A 834 -3.23 17.74 2.79
CA VAL A 834 -2.30 18.22 1.75
C VAL A 834 -1.50 17.07 1.16
N LEU A 835 -0.91 16.24 2.00
CA LEU A 835 -0.11 15.09 1.56
C LEU A 835 -0.95 14.01 0.86
N SER A 836 -2.22 13.83 1.26
CA SER A 836 -3.13 12.91 0.58
C SER A 836 -3.52 13.39 -0.82
N MET A 837 -3.34 14.66 -1.13
CA MET A 837 -3.65 15.26 -2.42
C MET A 837 -2.40 15.48 -3.30
N GLU A 838 -1.23 14.94 -2.93
CA GLU A 838 0.02 15.11 -3.69
C GLU A 838 -0.01 14.43 -5.06
N ASP A 839 -0.81 13.37 -5.22
CA ASP A 839 -0.97 12.63 -6.45
C ASP A 839 -2.45 12.53 -6.91
N GLN A 840 -2.65 12.10 -8.14
CA GLN A 840 -3.97 12.01 -8.77
C GLN A 840 -4.89 11.01 -8.05
N MET A 841 -4.37 9.88 -7.59
CA MET A 841 -5.14 8.84 -6.90
C MET A 841 -5.57 9.29 -5.50
N GLY A 842 -4.68 9.92 -4.76
CA GLY A 842 -4.98 10.48 -3.45
C GLY A 842 -6.03 11.59 -3.53
N MET A 843 -5.90 12.51 -4.51
CA MET A 843 -6.90 13.54 -4.75
C MET A 843 -8.26 12.93 -5.12
N ALA A 844 -8.28 11.91 -5.99
CA ALA A 844 -9.51 11.21 -6.36
C ALA A 844 -10.16 10.51 -5.15
N PHE A 845 -9.33 9.95 -4.23
CA PHE A 845 -9.81 9.35 -2.98
C PHE A 845 -10.48 10.38 -2.07
N VAL A 846 -9.84 11.52 -1.83
CA VAL A 846 -10.40 12.61 -1.01
C VAL A 846 -11.73 13.10 -1.58
N LEU A 847 -11.80 13.35 -2.89
CA LEU A 847 -13.02 13.82 -3.55
C LEU A 847 -14.14 12.76 -3.54
N ARG A 848 -13.80 11.47 -3.69
CA ARG A 848 -14.76 10.36 -3.58
C ARG A 848 -15.40 10.33 -2.19
N ASP A 849 -14.61 10.41 -1.14
CA ASP A 849 -15.09 10.33 0.22
C ASP A 849 -15.84 11.60 0.63
N THR A 850 -15.43 12.75 0.12
CA THR A 850 -16.17 14.01 0.24
C THR A 850 -17.62 13.86 -0.27
N GLU A 851 -17.81 13.25 -1.43
CA GLU A 851 -19.15 12.98 -1.98
C GLU A 851 -19.88 11.88 -1.19
N LEU A 852 -19.19 10.79 -0.85
CA LEU A 852 -19.76 9.65 -0.14
C LEU A 852 -20.38 10.05 1.21
N PHE A 853 -19.71 10.94 1.94
CA PHE A 853 -20.16 11.44 3.24
C PHE A 853 -20.93 12.77 3.18
N GLY A 854 -21.22 13.28 1.98
CA GLY A 854 -22.00 14.48 1.80
C GLY A 854 -21.35 15.77 2.31
N LEU A 855 -20.03 15.85 2.29
CA LEU A 855 -19.27 16.97 2.86
C LEU A 855 -19.24 18.22 1.97
N GLY A 856 -19.60 18.08 0.68
CA GLY A 856 -19.49 19.15 -0.32
C GLY A 856 -18.10 19.24 -0.95
N ILE A 857 -18.03 19.53 -2.25
CA ILE A 857 -16.78 19.59 -3.02
C ILE A 857 -15.79 20.64 -2.52
N ASP A 858 -16.25 21.59 -1.71
CA ASP A 858 -15.46 22.62 -1.03
C ASP A 858 -14.81 22.14 0.27
N PHE A 859 -15.05 20.88 0.67
CA PHE A 859 -14.52 20.30 1.90
C PHE A 859 -13.00 20.49 2.06
N PRO A 860 -12.14 20.22 1.05
CA PRO A 860 -10.69 20.38 1.23
C PRO A 860 -10.29 21.84 1.55
N VAL A 861 -11.06 22.79 1.06
CA VAL A 861 -10.81 24.23 1.29
C VAL A 861 -11.34 24.68 2.65
N ARG A 862 -12.49 24.16 3.06
CA ARG A 862 -13.17 24.54 4.31
C ARG A 862 -12.61 23.83 5.54
N PHE A 863 -12.16 22.61 5.40
CA PHE A 863 -11.66 21.76 6.48
C PHE A 863 -10.61 22.43 7.39
N PRO A 864 -9.63 23.22 6.87
CA PRO A 864 -8.71 23.95 7.72
C PRO A 864 -9.41 24.95 8.67
N ALA A 865 -10.43 25.64 8.20
CA ALA A 865 -11.18 26.59 9.03
C ALA A 865 -12.02 25.85 10.08
N ASP A 866 -12.67 24.75 9.69
CA ASP A 866 -13.48 23.93 10.58
C ASP A 866 -12.63 23.37 11.75
N LEU A 867 -11.44 22.86 11.47
CA LEU A 867 -10.52 22.37 12.51
C LEU A 867 -10.00 23.49 13.42
N ARG A 868 -9.67 24.65 12.85
CA ARG A 868 -9.18 25.79 13.65
C ARG A 868 -10.23 26.34 14.61
N SER A 869 -11.51 26.15 14.30
CA SER A 869 -12.61 26.61 15.15
C SER A 869 -12.76 25.81 16.45
N VAL A 870 -12.24 24.60 16.52
CA VAL A 870 -12.38 23.74 17.69
C VAL A 870 -11.49 24.22 18.83
N THR A 871 -12.05 24.39 20.03
CA THR A 871 -11.31 24.74 21.24
C THR A 871 -10.96 23.50 22.08
N PRO A 872 -9.98 23.58 23.00
CA PRO A 872 -9.69 22.48 23.94
C PRO A 872 -10.92 22.04 24.74
N ALA A 873 -11.73 23.01 25.18
CA ALA A 873 -12.96 22.72 25.92
C ALA A 873 -13.99 21.94 25.08
N GLN A 874 -14.14 22.27 23.80
CA GLN A 874 -15.01 21.53 22.89
C GLN A 874 -14.51 20.13 22.62
N ALA A 875 -13.22 19.95 22.37
CA ALA A 875 -12.61 18.63 22.18
C ALA A 875 -12.76 17.76 23.44
N GLN A 876 -12.57 18.36 24.63
CA GLN A 876 -12.80 17.71 25.92
C GLN A 876 -14.25 17.28 26.09
N ALA A 877 -15.21 18.18 25.84
CA ALA A 877 -16.63 17.87 25.93
C ALA A 877 -17.04 16.76 24.95
N ALA A 878 -16.50 16.77 23.76
CA ALA A 878 -16.72 15.71 22.76
C ALA A 878 -16.12 14.37 23.22
N ALA A 879 -14.91 14.34 23.80
CA ALA A 879 -14.33 13.14 24.39
C ALA A 879 -15.23 12.56 25.48
N GLN A 880 -15.74 13.41 26.39
CA GLN A 880 -16.67 12.99 27.44
C GLN A 880 -17.99 12.42 26.89
N LYS A 881 -18.47 12.96 25.76
CA LYS A 881 -19.76 12.62 25.16
C LYS A 881 -19.71 11.37 24.27
N TYR A 882 -18.59 11.14 23.55
CA TYR A 882 -18.52 10.13 22.48
C TYR A 882 -17.52 9.00 22.75
N ILE A 883 -16.62 9.14 23.75
CA ILE A 883 -15.59 8.14 24.07
C ILE A 883 -15.84 7.63 25.48
N HIS A 884 -16.51 6.48 25.61
CA HIS A 884 -16.97 5.94 26.89
C HIS A 884 -16.23 4.66 27.27
N PRO A 885 -15.30 4.68 28.25
CA PRO A 885 -14.55 3.49 28.65
C PRO A 885 -15.41 2.43 29.34
N ASP A 886 -16.49 2.83 30.00
CA ASP A 886 -17.44 1.98 30.71
C ASP A 886 -18.44 1.25 29.79
N ARG A 887 -18.49 1.61 28.52
CA ARG A 887 -19.44 1.09 27.54
C ARG A 887 -18.78 0.45 26.34
N LEU A 888 -17.61 -0.14 26.50
CA LEU A 888 -16.84 -0.76 25.43
C LEU A 888 -17.09 -2.27 25.38
N VAL A 889 -17.56 -2.75 24.25
CA VAL A 889 -17.50 -4.15 23.89
C VAL A 889 -16.03 -4.55 23.78
N GLN A 890 -15.60 -5.57 24.49
CA GLN A 890 -14.20 -6.03 24.51
C GLN A 890 -14.10 -7.37 23.81
N ILE A 891 -13.47 -7.42 22.68
CA ILE A 891 -13.16 -8.65 21.95
C ILE A 891 -11.68 -8.95 22.09
N VAL A 892 -11.36 -10.15 22.57
CA VAL A 892 -9.99 -10.66 22.73
C VAL A 892 -9.87 -11.95 21.94
N VAL A 893 -9.02 -11.95 20.93
CA VAL A 893 -8.66 -13.16 20.20
C VAL A 893 -7.26 -13.55 20.61
N THR A 894 -7.07 -14.73 21.20
CA THR A 894 -5.82 -15.12 21.87
C THR A 894 -5.46 -16.57 21.55
N PRO A 895 -4.19 -16.96 21.54
CA PRO A 895 -3.81 -18.36 21.52
C PRO A 895 -4.30 -19.10 22.77
N PRO A 896 -4.34 -20.45 22.76
CA PRO A 896 -4.55 -21.22 23.96
C PRO A 896 -3.49 -20.88 25.01
N GLN A 897 -3.91 -20.74 26.26
CA GLN A 897 -2.92 -20.60 27.35
C GLN A 897 -2.08 -21.89 27.44
N PRO A 898 -0.75 -21.80 27.56
CA PRO A 898 0.05 -22.96 27.86
C PRO A 898 -0.46 -23.62 29.15
N ARG A 899 -0.68 -24.93 29.09
CA ARG A 899 -1.08 -25.74 30.28
C ARG A 899 0.07 -25.84 31.27
#